data_90ef6a8f6ce619d4cc6e9baa41deb935
#
_entry.id   90ef6a8f6ce619d4cc6e9baa41deb935
#
_cell.length_a   1.000
_cell.length_b   1.000
_cell.length_c   1.000
_cell.angle_alpha   90.00
_cell.angle_beta   90.00
_cell.angle_gamma   90.00
#
_symmetry.space_group_name_H-M   'P 1'
#
loop_
_entity.id
_entity.type
_entity.pdbx_description
1 polymer ?
#
loop_
_entity_poly.entity_id
_entity_poly.type
_entity_poly.pdbx_seq_one_letter_code
_entity_poly.pdbx_strand_id
1 'polypeptide(L)'
;MLKEYVCLFSFLIITSGAVAQNTFTRPPKDTVKHLQPVTIRGYLSDQPLLNVPASVSAIDKAQLKLQPDNSFVSALNSVPGVRAEERSPGSYRLSIRGSLLRSPFGIRDVKIYYDEIPLTDAGGNSYLNAVDINSVNHIEILKGPDGSLFGANSGGVVLLSPVNFRTDSSFVSLGLNGGSYGLIHDNATIQQKSGNNQLNLSQGYETYHGYRQNSDMHRQFVQAADKWNYSGKDELRVLGFYSDLHYETPGGLTLAQYQTMPQSARLPTKFVPGAIQQKIAIGTKMLLGGAVNELHISDRLRNVLSVFGSYVDFSNPFITNYEQRYEGTYGLRTYFELNSEKHTDYGWKINLGLEWQQTNSDINNYGNRSGVRDTAQTLDKIHTNQHFFFTRYVFDLYNRWHAEAALSLNFYNYKFRNMYPNAEAGFTNRDFTPQLMPRIALSYDVSNNFIWRASISRGYSTPTTAEIRPTDNVINTNLQAENGWNYETGFRLRNTDQTMFLDASVFYYVLHNAILLHINPDETETYLNSGGTRQPGFELYFSDWLIRPHNTSFIRGLQFNESITFDKFTFSGNNDGKQLTGVPGQVFITSLQVKLPAQLYIYAEHNYTARIPLTDANTVFASHYNLVQAKAGWQVTSNKKSKLEIYAGVGNLLNEKYSLGNDLNAVGNRYYNPAPLRNYYIGFNAGF
;
A
#
# COMPACT_ATOMS: atom_id res chain seq x y z
N MET A 1 34.77 4.09 -16.21
CA MET A 1 34.52 5.40 -16.82
C MET A 1 33.23 5.47 -17.69
N LEU A 2 32.38 4.43 -17.73
CA LEU A 2 31.10 4.49 -18.45
C LEU A 2 29.86 4.50 -17.52
N LYS A 3 30.07 4.47 -16.21
CA LYS A 3 28.99 4.44 -15.18
C LYS A 3 28.54 5.81 -14.68
N GLU A 4 29.24 6.88 -14.98
CA GLU A 4 28.92 8.23 -14.47
C GLU A 4 28.11 9.10 -15.44
N TYR A 5 27.89 8.67 -16.67
CA TYR A 5 27.21 9.48 -17.70
C TYR A 5 25.71 9.26 -17.84
N VAL A 6 25.12 8.31 -17.12
CA VAL A 6 23.68 8.05 -17.21
C VAL A 6 22.84 9.04 -16.39
N CYS A 7 23.40 9.67 -15.38
CA CYS A 7 22.71 10.70 -14.59
C CYS A 7 22.57 12.07 -15.27
N LEU A 8 23.31 12.33 -16.37
CA LEU A 8 23.30 13.65 -17.05
C LEU A 8 22.28 13.74 -18.20
N PHE A 9 21.65 12.65 -18.58
CA PHE A 9 20.70 12.65 -19.72
C PHE A 9 19.27 13.06 -19.36
N SER A 10 18.94 13.17 -18.07
CA SER A 10 17.59 13.55 -17.63
C SER A 10 17.31 15.06 -17.64
N PHE A 11 18.27 15.91 -17.96
CA PHE A 11 18.12 17.37 -17.83
C PHE A 11 18.15 18.17 -19.14
N LEU A 12 18.24 17.52 -20.33
CA LEU A 12 18.52 18.22 -21.58
C LEU A 12 17.43 18.12 -22.66
N ILE A 13 16.15 17.88 -22.34
CA ILE A 13 15.04 17.88 -23.31
C ILE A 13 13.97 18.91 -22.97
N ILE A 14 14.34 20.13 -22.61
CA ILE A 14 13.38 21.23 -22.42
C ILE A 14 13.60 22.40 -23.42
N THR A 15 14.36 22.25 -24.47
CA THR A 15 14.45 23.34 -25.46
C THR A 15 14.49 22.82 -26.86
N SER A 16 13.33 22.54 -27.47
CA SER A 16 13.10 22.71 -28.92
C SER A 16 11.66 22.34 -29.29
N GLY A 17 10.76 23.26 -29.15
CA GLY A 17 9.37 23.13 -29.57
C GLY A 17 8.78 24.44 -30.07
N ALA A 18 9.37 25.02 -31.11
CA ALA A 18 8.72 26.08 -31.85
C ALA A 18 8.95 25.91 -33.35
N VAL A 19 7.83 25.97 -34.08
CA VAL A 19 7.66 26.19 -35.54
C VAL A 19 7.71 24.93 -36.42
N ALA A 20 6.49 24.48 -36.83
CA ALA A 20 6.14 24.30 -38.22
C ALA A 20 4.61 24.20 -38.35
N GLN A 21 3.95 25.29 -38.72
CA GLN A 21 2.61 25.26 -39.31
C GLN A 21 2.72 24.66 -40.72
N ASN A 22 2.07 23.53 -40.93
CA ASN A 22 1.69 23.10 -42.27
C ASN A 22 0.22 22.64 -42.23
N THR A 23 -0.58 23.35 -42.97
CA THR A 23 -1.98 23.06 -43.32
C THR A 23 -2.09 21.73 -44.00
N PHE A 24 -2.60 20.72 -43.31
CA PHE A 24 -3.08 19.50 -43.93
C PHE A 24 -4.57 19.29 -43.65
N THR A 25 -5.30 18.95 -44.68
CA THR A 25 -6.72 18.61 -44.73
C THR A 25 -7.08 17.58 -43.66
N ARG A 26 -8.18 17.81 -42.97
CA ARG A 26 -8.73 16.96 -41.89
C ARG A 26 -8.89 15.51 -42.37
N PRO A 27 -8.22 14.53 -41.73
CA PRO A 27 -8.65 13.14 -41.83
C PRO A 27 -9.97 12.95 -41.05
N PRO A 28 -10.72 11.86 -41.33
CA PRO A 28 -12.02 11.61 -40.73
C PRO A 28 -11.89 11.52 -39.18
N LYS A 29 -12.93 11.96 -38.50
CA LYS A 29 -13.05 11.95 -37.02
C LYS A 29 -12.67 10.54 -36.49
N ASP A 30 -11.42 10.38 -36.12
CA ASP A 30 -11.04 9.30 -35.23
C ASP A 30 -11.63 9.65 -33.86
N THR A 31 -12.48 8.78 -33.33
CA THR A 31 -13.07 8.95 -32.00
C THR A 31 -11.96 8.77 -30.99
N VAL A 32 -11.25 9.86 -30.69
CA VAL A 32 -10.34 9.94 -29.56
C VAL A 32 -11.21 9.66 -28.33
N LYS A 33 -11.10 8.48 -27.76
CA LYS A 33 -11.59 8.23 -26.41
C LYS A 33 -10.80 9.17 -25.51
N HIS A 34 -11.43 10.27 -25.08
CA HIS A 34 -10.87 11.08 -24.01
C HIS A 34 -10.55 10.15 -22.85
N LEU A 35 -9.32 10.20 -22.37
CA LEU A 35 -8.98 9.53 -21.11
C LEU A 35 -9.97 10.05 -20.07
N GLN A 36 -10.78 9.15 -19.49
CA GLN A 36 -11.69 9.57 -18.44
C GLN A 36 -10.84 10.13 -17.30
N PRO A 37 -11.22 11.29 -16.72
CA PRO A 37 -10.47 11.84 -15.60
C PRO A 37 -10.45 10.82 -14.47
N VAL A 38 -9.27 10.58 -13.92
CA VAL A 38 -9.12 9.71 -12.74
C VAL A 38 -9.96 10.29 -11.61
N THR A 39 -10.94 9.51 -11.16
CA THR A 39 -11.84 9.90 -10.06
C THR A 39 -11.37 9.24 -8.79
N ILE A 40 -11.28 10.01 -7.71
CA ILE A 40 -10.86 9.57 -6.38
C ILE A 40 -12.08 9.50 -5.46
N ARG A 41 -12.17 8.43 -4.66
CA ARG A 41 -13.19 8.22 -3.63
C ARG A 41 -12.67 8.42 -2.21
N GLY A 42 -11.37 8.49 -2.02
CA GLY A 42 -10.71 8.53 -0.72
C GLY A 42 -11.20 9.63 0.23
N TYR A 43 -11.83 10.66 -0.29
CA TYR A 43 -12.42 11.74 0.51
C TYR A 43 -13.95 11.65 0.60
N LEU A 44 -14.49 10.41 0.72
CA LEU A 44 -15.92 10.11 0.96
C LEU A 44 -16.86 10.50 -0.19
N SER A 45 -16.33 10.99 -1.29
CA SER A 45 -17.12 11.39 -2.47
C SER A 45 -16.29 11.28 -3.74
N ASP A 46 -16.95 10.93 -4.83
CA ASP A 46 -16.32 10.93 -6.16
C ASP A 46 -15.90 12.35 -6.54
N GLN A 47 -14.61 12.57 -6.76
CA GLN A 47 -14.09 13.84 -7.21
C GLN A 47 -12.91 13.65 -8.17
N PRO A 48 -12.72 14.51 -9.18
CA PRO A 48 -11.57 14.44 -10.07
C PRO A 48 -10.27 14.58 -9.27
N LEU A 49 -9.29 13.72 -9.54
CA LEU A 49 -7.97 13.77 -8.89
C LEU A 49 -7.36 15.18 -8.96
N LEU A 50 -7.59 15.88 -10.06
CA LEU A 50 -7.05 17.21 -10.31
C LEU A 50 -7.40 18.20 -9.20
N ASN A 51 -8.64 18.16 -8.68
CA ASN A 51 -9.19 19.13 -7.74
C ASN A 51 -9.02 18.74 -6.26
N VAL A 52 -8.50 17.53 -5.98
CA VAL A 52 -8.31 17.07 -4.61
C VAL A 52 -7.21 17.88 -3.91
N PRO A 53 -7.51 18.60 -2.80
CA PRO A 53 -6.54 19.45 -2.11
C PRO A 53 -5.61 18.64 -1.19
N ALA A 54 -5.05 17.53 -1.70
CA ALA A 54 -4.17 16.61 -0.98
C ALA A 54 -3.24 15.86 -1.93
N SER A 55 -2.16 15.27 -1.39
CA SER A 55 -1.34 14.30 -2.11
C SER A 55 -2.02 12.95 -2.16
N VAL A 56 -2.62 12.65 -3.30
CA VAL A 56 -3.27 11.37 -3.59
C VAL A 56 -2.72 10.80 -4.87
N SER A 57 -2.47 9.52 -4.87
CA SER A 57 -2.10 8.76 -6.07
C SER A 57 -3.11 7.64 -6.31
N ALA A 58 -3.34 7.31 -7.56
CA ALA A 58 -4.23 6.23 -7.96
C ALA A 58 -3.49 5.29 -8.91
N ILE A 59 -3.69 3.98 -8.73
CA ILE A 59 -3.20 2.93 -9.62
C ILE A 59 -4.44 2.20 -10.15
N ASP A 60 -4.65 2.24 -11.43
CA ASP A 60 -5.77 1.55 -12.07
C ASP A 60 -5.40 0.13 -12.55
N LYS A 61 -6.39 -0.65 -12.99
CA LYS A 61 -6.18 -2.02 -13.48
C LYS A 61 -5.23 -2.09 -14.70
N ALA A 62 -5.19 -1.05 -15.53
CA ALA A 62 -4.32 -1.02 -16.68
C ALA A 62 -2.85 -0.87 -16.27
N GLN A 63 -2.58 -0.02 -15.26
CA GLN A 63 -1.25 0.12 -14.68
C GLN A 63 -0.83 -1.14 -13.92
N LEU A 64 -1.73 -1.76 -13.13
CA LEU A 64 -1.46 -3.02 -12.44
C LEU A 64 -1.06 -4.13 -13.43
N LYS A 65 -1.69 -4.21 -14.61
CA LYS A 65 -1.36 -5.21 -15.64
C LYS A 65 0.00 -5.04 -16.29
N LEU A 66 0.62 -3.86 -16.23
CA LEU A 66 1.97 -3.65 -16.76
C LEU A 66 3.04 -4.18 -15.80
N GLN A 67 2.73 -4.31 -14.53
CA GLN A 67 3.62 -4.82 -13.50
C GLN A 67 3.60 -6.36 -13.44
N PRO A 68 4.57 -7.01 -12.76
CA PRO A 68 4.44 -8.41 -12.37
C PRO A 68 3.16 -8.63 -11.55
N ASP A 69 2.41 -9.67 -11.84
CA ASP A 69 1.07 -9.92 -11.31
C ASP A 69 1.03 -10.85 -10.09
N ASN A 70 2.17 -11.12 -9.50
CA ASN A 70 2.30 -11.95 -8.29
C ASN A 70 2.49 -11.15 -6.98
N SER A 71 2.77 -9.85 -7.06
CA SER A 71 3.06 -9.03 -5.87
C SER A 71 2.62 -7.57 -6.03
N PHE A 72 2.19 -6.95 -4.93
CA PHE A 72 1.90 -5.50 -4.90
C PHE A 72 3.15 -4.62 -4.98
N VAL A 73 4.35 -5.16 -4.75
CA VAL A 73 5.59 -4.40 -4.50
C VAL A 73 5.90 -3.45 -5.66
N SER A 74 5.97 -3.96 -6.90
CA SER A 74 6.31 -3.11 -8.05
C SER A 74 5.27 -2.03 -8.31
N ALA A 75 3.98 -2.37 -8.22
CA ALA A 75 2.90 -1.43 -8.44
C ALA A 75 2.89 -0.29 -7.39
N LEU A 76 3.06 -0.61 -6.12
CA LEU A 76 3.10 0.38 -5.04
C LEU A 76 4.35 1.25 -5.13
N ASN A 77 5.51 0.68 -5.49
CA ASN A 77 6.75 1.42 -5.65
C ASN A 77 6.72 2.42 -6.83
N SER A 78 5.83 2.25 -7.82
CA SER A 78 5.67 3.23 -8.90
C SER A 78 5.10 4.59 -8.43
N VAL A 79 4.63 4.67 -7.19
CA VAL A 79 4.04 5.87 -6.59
C VAL A 79 5.10 6.64 -5.80
N PRO A 80 5.33 7.94 -6.05
CA PRO A 80 6.32 8.71 -5.29
C PRO A 80 5.93 8.80 -3.81
N GLY A 81 6.94 8.69 -2.92
CA GLY A 81 6.77 8.69 -1.47
C GLY A 81 6.24 7.38 -0.88
N VAL A 82 6.01 6.35 -1.70
CA VAL A 82 5.58 5.02 -1.27
C VAL A 82 6.71 4.01 -1.47
N ARG A 83 6.95 3.17 -0.48
CA ARG A 83 7.92 2.10 -0.53
C ARG A 83 7.31 0.81 -0.02
N ALA A 84 7.18 -0.15 -0.89
CA ALA A 84 6.83 -1.52 -0.57
C ALA A 84 8.07 -2.42 -0.65
N GLU A 85 8.21 -3.33 0.29
CA GLU A 85 9.34 -4.25 0.38
C GLU A 85 8.83 -5.67 0.67
N GLU A 86 9.59 -6.65 0.19
CA GLU A 86 9.31 -8.06 0.37
C GLU A 86 10.63 -8.79 0.69
N ARG A 87 10.78 -9.28 1.95
CA ARG A 87 12.00 -9.97 2.39
C ARG A 87 12.10 -11.40 1.89
N SER A 88 10.96 -12.03 1.71
CA SER A 88 10.73 -13.33 1.09
C SER A 88 9.32 -13.30 0.51
N PRO A 89 8.96 -14.17 -0.44
CA PRO A 89 7.63 -14.21 -1.00
C PRO A 89 6.55 -14.16 0.09
N GLY A 90 5.58 -13.24 -0.04
CA GLY A 90 4.50 -13.05 0.93
C GLY A 90 4.83 -12.20 2.17
N SER A 91 6.09 -11.85 2.40
CA SER A 91 6.50 -11.03 3.57
C SER A 91 6.51 -9.54 3.26
N TYR A 92 5.34 -8.91 3.22
CA TYR A 92 5.20 -7.50 2.82
C TYR A 92 5.48 -6.52 3.96
N ARG A 93 6.15 -5.43 3.60
CA ARG A 93 6.23 -4.18 4.37
C ARG A 93 5.79 -3.03 3.47
N LEU A 94 5.05 -2.08 4.01
CA LEU A 94 4.62 -0.88 3.31
C LEU A 94 4.93 0.35 4.15
N SER A 95 5.56 1.32 3.52
CA SER A 95 5.87 2.61 4.08
C SER A 95 5.34 3.72 3.18
N ILE A 96 4.72 4.71 3.77
CA ILE A 96 4.37 5.96 3.13
C ILE A 96 5.11 7.07 3.88
N ARG A 97 5.96 7.84 3.17
CA ARG A 97 6.71 8.97 3.76
C ARG A 97 7.45 8.58 5.05
N GLY A 98 8.19 7.45 5.01
CA GLY A 98 9.06 7.03 6.11
C GLY A 98 8.36 6.33 7.29
N SER A 99 7.10 5.93 7.17
CA SER A 99 6.38 5.19 8.22
C SER A 99 6.97 3.79 8.53
N LEU A 100 8.00 3.36 7.80
CA LEU A 100 8.70 2.08 8.02
C LEU A 100 9.40 1.98 9.38
N LEU A 101 9.69 3.10 10.01
CA LEU A 101 10.44 3.19 11.27
C LEU A 101 9.88 2.26 12.37
N ARG A 102 8.56 2.13 12.44
CA ARG A 102 7.86 1.24 13.39
C ARG A 102 7.69 -0.19 12.89
N SER A 103 7.92 -0.45 11.60
CA SER A 103 7.47 -1.66 10.95
C SER A 103 8.62 -2.51 10.42
N PRO A 104 9.43 -3.14 11.30
CA PRO A 104 10.42 -4.12 10.87
C PRO A 104 9.75 -5.32 10.21
N PHE A 105 8.50 -5.63 10.61
CA PHE A 105 7.67 -6.71 10.09
C PHE A 105 6.23 -6.23 9.93
N GLY A 106 5.57 -6.65 8.84
CA GLY A 106 4.18 -6.29 8.57
C GLY A 106 3.99 -4.81 8.17
N ILE A 107 2.77 -4.31 8.27
CA ILE A 107 2.39 -2.96 7.90
C ILE A 107 1.81 -2.26 9.13
N ARG A 108 2.40 -1.13 9.50
CA ARG A 108 1.98 -0.29 10.62
C ARG A 108 1.94 1.16 10.17
N ASP A 109 1.23 2.03 10.89
CA ASP A 109 1.06 3.46 10.58
C ASP A 109 0.37 3.77 9.24
N VAL A 110 -0.03 2.76 8.50
CA VAL A 110 -0.80 2.87 7.26
C VAL A 110 -2.10 2.13 7.46
N LYS A 111 -3.22 2.85 7.35
CA LYS A 111 -4.55 2.25 7.43
C LYS A 111 -4.98 1.76 6.06
N ILE A 112 -5.46 0.54 5.97
CA ILE A 112 -5.87 -0.08 4.71
C ILE A 112 -7.36 -0.40 4.77
N TYR A 113 -8.08 -0.05 3.71
CA TYR A 113 -9.47 -0.42 3.51
C TYR A 113 -9.62 -1.32 2.30
N TYR A 114 -10.55 -2.22 2.37
CA TYR A 114 -11.01 -3.09 1.30
C TYR A 114 -12.45 -2.74 0.98
N ASP A 115 -12.69 -1.95 -0.08
CA ASP A 115 -13.89 -1.14 -0.29
C ASP A 115 -14.10 -0.16 0.89
N GLU A 116 -15.24 -0.18 1.56
CA GLU A 116 -15.55 0.62 2.76
C GLU A 116 -15.29 -0.14 4.08
N ILE A 117 -14.57 -1.27 4.02
CA ILE A 117 -14.31 -2.15 5.17
C ILE A 117 -12.84 -2.01 5.58
N PRO A 118 -12.51 -1.66 6.83
CA PRO A 118 -11.14 -1.67 7.31
C PRO A 118 -10.50 -3.07 7.23
N LEU A 119 -9.39 -3.18 6.50
CA LEU A 119 -8.50 -4.34 6.54
C LEU A 119 -7.53 -4.24 7.72
N THR A 120 -7.27 -3.02 8.20
CA THR A 120 -6.52 -2.76 9.42
C THR A 120 -7.43 -2.92 10.61
N ASP A 121 -7.08 -3.79 11.54
CA ASP A 121 -7.83 -4.06 12.77
C ASP A 121 -7.69 -2.96 13.84
N ALA A 122 -8.45 -3.04 14.93
CA ALA A 122 -8.37 -2.09 16.04
C ALA A 122 -7.02 -2.13 16.78
N GLY A 123 -6.27 -3.21 16.65
CA GLY A 123 -4.91 -3.38 17.19
C GLY A 123 -3.82 -2.85 16.27
N GLY A 124 -4.17 -2.28 15.11
CA GLY A 124 -3.25 -1.68 14.15
C GLY A 124 -2.53 -2.67 13.22
N ASN A 125 -2.95 -3.94 13.15
CA ASN A 125 -2.39 -4.91 12.22
C ASN A 125 -3.08 -4.81 10.86
N SER A 126 -2.32 -4.92 9.77
CA SER A 126 -2.82 -4.91 8.40
C SER A 126 -2.25 -6.09 7.62
N TYR A 127 -3.14 -6.92 7.03
CA TYR A 127 -2.78 -8.15 6.33
C TYR A 127 -2.91 -7.98 4.80
N LEU A 128 -2.20 -7.01 4.20
CA LEU A 128 -2.21 -6.78 2.74
C LEU A 128 -1.76 -8.03 1.96
N ASN A 129 -0.86 -8.82 2.53
CA ASN A 129 -0.35 -10.06 1.93
C ASN A 129 -1.41 -11.18 1.86
N ALA A 130 -2.50 -11.08 2.61
CA ALA A 130 -3.65 -11.99 2.47
C ALA A 130 -4.46 -11.73 1.19
N VAL A 131 -4.35 -10.53 0.60
CA VAL A 131 -5.11 -10.13 -0.60
C VAL A 131 -4.36 -10.55 -1.87
N ASP A 132 -5.07 -11.12 -2.84
CA ASP A 132 -4.53 -11.38 -4.18
C ASP A 132 -4.59 -10.10 -5.04
N ILE A 133 -3.47 -9.73 -5.66
CA ILE A 133 -3.39 -8.51 -6.48
C ILE A 133 -4.36 -8.53 -7.66
N ASN A 134 -4.67 -9.70 -8.23
CA ASN A 134 -5.58 -9.82 -9.36
C ASN A 134 -7.05 -9.62 -8.95
N SER A 135 -7.38 -9.76 -7.66
CA SER A 135 -8.69 -9.41 -7.11
C SER A 135 -8.92 -7.90 -6.99
N VAL A 136 -7.87 -7.08 -7.09
CA VAL A 136 -7.95 -5.62 -6.94
C VAL A 136 -8.02 -4.95 -8.30
N ASN A 137 -8.95 -4.00 -8.45
CA ASN A 137 -9.16 -3.24 -9.68
C ASN A 137 -8.59 -1.82 -9.64
N HIS A 138 -8.54 -1.24 -8.44
CA HIS A 138 -8.09 0.14 -8.26
C HIS A 138 -7.51 0.30 -6.86
N ILE A 139 -6.43 1.06 -6.76
CA ILE A 139 -5.78 1.40 -5.50
C ILE A 139 -5.68 2.92 -5.41
N GLU A 140 -6.15 3.49 -4.31
CA GLU A 140 -5.92 4.90 -3.99
C GLU A 140 -4.98 4.98 -2.79
N ILE A 141 -4.02 5.89 -2.84
CA ILE A 141 -3.04 6.10 -1.76
C ILE A 141 -3.09 7.56 -1.35
N LEU A 142 -3.61 7.81 -0.15
CA LEU A 142 -3.63 9.12 0.49
C LEU A 142 -2.34 9.23 1.29
N LYS A 143 -1.46 10.16 0.91
CA LYS A 143 -0.12 10.27 1.48
C LYS A 143 -0.05 11.29 2.61
N GLY A 144 0.63 10.90 3.68
CA GLY A 144 0.70 11.67 4.91
C GLY A 144 -0.50 11.47 5.84
N PRO A 145 -0.52 12.10 7.01
CA PRO A 145 -1.54 11.88 8.02
C PRO A 145 -2.89 12.43 7.57
N ASP A 146 -3.90 11.57 7.56
CA ASP A 146 -5.30 11.94 7.32
C ASP A 146 -6.21 11.40 8.42
N GLY A 147 -5.79 11.59 9.67
CA GLY A 147 -6.53 11.18 10.87
C GLY A 147 -7.90 11.86 10.99
N SER A 148 -8.12 12.95 10.28
CA SER A 148 -9.39 13.68 10.29
C SER A 148 -10.56 12.89 9.69
N LEU A 149 -10.33 11.90 8.84
CA LEU A 149 -11.37 11.08 8.21
C LEU A 149 -11.20 9.58 8.48
N PHE A 150 -9.99 9.14 8.82
CA PHE A 150 -9.65 7.72 8.89
C PHE A 150 -9.13 7.28 10.27
N GLY A 151 -9.10 8.19 11.24
CA GLY A 151 -8.64 7.89 12.58
C GLY A 151 -7.11 7.74 12.67
N ALA A 152 -6.65 6.81 13.50
CA ALA A 152 -5.24 6.61 13.76
C ALA A 152 -4.48 6.12 12.51
N ASN A 153 -3.68 6.99 11.92
CA ASN A 153 -2.69 6.73 10.89
C ASN A 153 -1.74 7.93 10.80
N SER A 154 -0.46 7.74 10.86
CA SER A 154 0.54 8.80 10.71
C SER A 154 1.21 8.81 9.35
N GLY A 155 1.27 7.66 8.66
CA GLY A 155 1.86 7.51 7.34
C GLY A 155 0.90 7.80 6.20
N GLY A 156 -0.34 7.32 6.30
CA GLY A 156 -1.33 7.48 5.23
C GLY A 156 -2.40 6.41 5.20
N VAL A 157 -3.18 6.43 4.12
CA VAL A 157 -4.29 5.49 3.92
C VAL A 157 -4.20 4.85 2.54
N VAL A 158 -4.45 3.55 2.46
CA VAL A 158 -4.55 2.80 1.21
C VAL A 158 -5.97 2.27 1.07
N LEU A 159 -6.61 2.59 -0.04
CA LEU A 159 -7.97 2.13 -0.35
C LEU A 159 -7.89 1.16 -1.52
N LEU A 160 -8.25 -0.09 -1.28
CA LEU A 160 -8.31 -1.15 -2.28
C LEU A 160 -9.75 -1.30 -2.75
N SER A 161 -9.98 -1.12 -4.04
CA SER A 161 -11.28 -1.38 -4.67
C SER A 161 -11.25 -2.76 -5.33
N PRO A 162 -11.86 -3.79 -4.71
CA PRO A 162 -11.74 -5.16 -5.20
C PRO A 162 -12.56 -5.39 -6.48
N VAL A 163 -13.71 -4.74 -6.63
CA VAL A 163 -14.63 -4.94 -7.74
C VAL A 163 -14.96 -3.61 -8.41
N ASN A 164 -14.93 -3.61 -9.74
CA ASN A 164 -15.41 -2.46 -10.50
C ASN A 164 -16.91 -2.61 -10.79
N PHE A 165 -17.74 -2.25 -9.83
CA PHE A 165 -19.20 -2.26 -9.98
C PHE A 165 -19.76 -1.22 -10.98
N ARG A 166 -18.90 -0.36 -11.55
CA ARG A 166 -19.28 0.56 -12.64
C ARG A 166 -19.32 -0.15 -14.00
N THR A 167 -18.69 -1.32 -14.12
CA THR A 167 -18.73 -2.12 -15.34
C THR A 167 -20.07 -2.85 -15.40
N ASP A 168 -20.98 -2.39 -16.24
CA ASP A 168 -22.34 -2.91 -16.39
C ASP A 168 -22.39 -4.06 -17.42
N SER A 169 -21.55 -5.08 -17.22
CA SER A 169 -21.44 -6.23 -18.13
C SER A 169 -21.07 -7.50 -17.36
N SER A 170 -21.54 -8.64 -17.88
CA SER A 170 -21.08 -9.96 -17.44
C SER A 170 -19.79 -10.31 -18.18
N PHE A 171 -18.86 -10.94 -17.50
CA PHE A 171 -17.60 -11.45 -18.08
C PHE A 171 -17.03 -12.59 -17.26
N VAL A 172 -16.18 -13.39 -17.88
CA VAL A 172 -15.29 -14.36 -17.24
C VAL A 172 -13.86 -13.96 -17.59
N SER A 173 -12.97 -13.97 -16.60
CA SER A 173 -11.53 -13.72 -16.79
C SER A 173 -10.75 -14.86 -16.16
N LEU A 174 -9.76 -15.38 -16.89
CA LEU A 174 -8.84 -16.43 -16.43
C LEU A 174 -7.42 -15.94 -16.66
N GLY A 175 -6.54 -16.18 -15.69
CA GLY A 175 -5.12 -15.87 -15.81
C GLY A 175 -4.26 -17.01 -15.29
N LEU A 176 -3.10 -17.21 -15.91
CA LEU A 176 -2.06 -18.11 -15.46
C LEU A 176 -0.70 -17.48 -15.73
N ASN A 177 0.15 -17.47 -14.70
CA ASN A 177 1.51 -17.00 -14.77
C ASN A 177 2.45 -18.05 -14.16
N GLY A 178 3.59 -18.25 -14.79
CA GLY A 178 4.67 -19.10 -14.26
C GLY A 178 6.01 -18.44 -14.47
N GLY A 179 6.98 -18.74 -13.59
CA GLY A 179 8.26 -18.06 -13.66
C GLY A 179 9.41 -18.77 -12.92
N SER A 180 10.52 -18.06 -12.83
CA SER A 180 11.72 -18.49 -12.12
C SER A 180 11.39 -18.80 -10.66
N TYR A 181 12.18 -19.68 -10.06
CA TYR A 181 12.07 -20.10 -8.65
C TYR A 181 10.71 -20.73 -8.30
N GLY A 182 10.13 -21.47 -9.26
CA GLY A 182 8.89 -22.22 -9.05
C GLY A 182 7.65 -21.35 -8.88
N LEU A 183 7.66 -20.11 -9.39
CA LEU A 183 6.45 -19.27 -9.40
C LEU A 183 5.39 -19.90 -10.28
N ILE A 184 4.20 -20.11 -9.71
CA ILE A 184 2.96 -20.42 -10.41
C ILE A 184 1.87 -19.58 -9.74
N HIS A 185 1.13 -18.83 -10.54
CA HIS A 185 -0.01 -18.05 -10.08
C HIS A 185 -1.17 -18.19 -11.07
N ASP A 186 -2.26 -18.76 -10.62
CA ASP A 186 -3.51 -18.79 -11.39
C ASP A 186 -4.56 -17.90 -10.73
N ASN A 187 -5.44 -17.33 -11.55
CA ASN A 187 -6.55 -16.55 -11.10
C ASN A 187 -7.77 -16.69 -12.03
N ALA A 188 -8.95 -16.60 -11.44
CA ALA A 188 -10.21 -16.59 -12.19
C ALA A 188 -11.15 -15.56 -11.57
N THR A 189 -11.90 -14.86 -12.42
CA THR A 189 -12.97 -13.94 -12.00
C THR A 189 -14.18 -14.16 -12.87
N ILE A 190 -15.34 -14.29 -12.24
CA ILE A 190 -16.64 -14.34 -12.89
C ILE A 190 -17.44 -13.14 -12.39
N GLN A 191 -17.92 -12.32 -13.30
CA GLN A 191 -18.87 -11.27 -13.01
C GLN A 191 -20.15 -11.51 -13.77
N GLN A 192 -21.26 -11.53 -13.07
CA GLN A 192 -22.58 -11.69 -13.65
C GLN A 192 -23.47 -10.49 -13.31
N LYS A 193 -23.95 -9.80 -14.33
CA LYS A 193 -24.96 -8.74 -14.20
C LYS A 193 -26.32 -9.30 -14.58
N SER A 194 -27.30 -9.16 -13.69
CA SER A 194 -28.68 -9.58 -13.91
C SER A 194 -29.66 -8.58 -13.30
N GLY A 195 -30.33 -7.82 -14.13
CA GLY A 195 -31.22 -6.73 -13.67
C GLY A 195 -30.50 -5.75 -12.74
N ASN A 196 -30.99 -5.62 -11.54
CA ASN A 196 -30.44 -4.72 -10.51
C ASN A 196 -29.32 -5.35 -9.68
N ASN A 197 -28.93 -6.59 -9.96
CA ASN A 197 -27.93 -7.31 -9.21
C ASN A 197 -26.65 -7.53 -10.01
N GLN A 198 -25.49 -7.47 -9.33
CA GLN A 198 -24.18 -7.70 -9.91
C GLN A 198 -23.31 -8.53 -8.96
N LEU A 199 -23.20 -9.81 -9.27
CA LEU A 199 -22.37 -10.77 -8.54
C LEU A 199 -20.95 -10.79 -9.14
N ASN A 200 -19.94 -10.79 -8.29
CA ASN A 200 -18.55 -11.01 -8.64
C ASN A 200 -17.95 -12.11 -7.76
N LEU A 201 -17.37 -13.11 -8.38
CA LEU A 201 -16.64 -14.18 -7.71
C LEU A 201 -15.22 -14.19 -8.24
N SER A 202 -14.23 -14.19 -7.38
CA SER A 202 -12.80 -14.26 -7.74
C SER A 202 -12.09 -15.31 -6.93
N GLN A 203 -11.15 -16.01 -7.56
CA GLN A 203 -10.23 -16.91 -6.89
C GLN A 203 -8.79 -16.63 -7.37
N GLY A 204 -7.80 -16.95 -6.54
CA GLY A 204 -6.38 -16.96 -6.88
C GLY A 204 -5.66 -18.05 -6.09
N TYR A 205 -4.73 -18.72 -6.74
CA TYR A 205 -3.79 -19.62 -6.11
C TYR A 205 -2.37 -19.27 -6.56
N GLU A 206 -1.48 -19.09 -5.61
CA GLU A 206 -0.09 -18.77 -5.87
C GLU A 206 0.82 -19.71 -5.09
N THR A 207 1.87 -20.19 -5.74
CA THR A 207 3.00 -20.88 -5.11
C THR A 207 4.30 -20.34 -5.65
N TYR A 208 5.30 -20.19 -4.78
CA TYR A 208 6.58 -19.59 -5.11
C TYR A 208 7.66 -20.08 -4.16
N HIS A 209 8.67 -20.83 -4.66
CA HIS A 209 9.76 -21.32 -3.81
C HIS A 209 10.71 -20.21 -3.36
N GLY A 210 10.72 -19.07 -4.09
CA GLY A 210 11.60 -17.95 -3.78
C GLY A 210 13.06 -18.18 -4.15
N TYR A 211 13.86 -17.12 -3.98
CA TYR A 211 15.29 -17.11 -4.36
C TYR A 211 16.20 -17.77 -3.35
N ARG A 212 15.81 -17.75 -2.08
CA ARG A 212 16.63 -18.18 -0.94
C ARG A 212 16.15 -19.54 -0.39
N GLN A 213 17.00 -20.21 0.36
CA GLN A 213 16.58 -21.34 1.19
C GLN A 213 15.59 -20.88 2.25
N ASN A 214 14.63 -21.70 2.62
CA ASN A 214 13.55 -21.39 3.57
C ASN A 214 12.76 -20.14 3.17
N SER A 215 12.25 -20.13 1.94
CA SER A 215 11.48 -19.02 1.37
C SER A 215 10.27 -19.45 0.54
N ASP A 216 9.82 -20.68 0.72
CA ASP A 216 8.63 -21.19 0.07
C ASP A 216 7.38 -20.40 0.51
N MET A 217 6.47 -20.16 -0.43
CA MET A 217 5.20 -19.49 -0.18
C MET A 217 4.09 -20.19 -0.95
N HIS A 218 2.92 -20.28 -0.33
CA HIS A 218 1.67 -20.57 -1.03
C HIS A 218 0.54 -19.73 -0.46
N ARG A 219 -0.37 -19.31 -1.33
CA ARG A 219 -1.58 -18.57 -0.98
C ARG A 219 -2.76 -19.12 -1.74
N GLN A 220 -3.84 -19.38 -1.03
CA GLN A 220 -5.18 -19.59 -1.59
C GLN A 220 -6.04 -18.38 -1.26
N PHE A 221 -6.77 -17.87 -2.25
CA PHE A 221 -7.62 -16.71 -2.10
C PHE A 221 -8.97 -16.94 -2.81
N VAL A 222 -10.05 -16.64 -2.12
CA VAL A 222 -11.39 -16.68 -2.70
C VAL A 222 -12.16 -15.45 -2.21
N GLN A 223 -12.80 -14.75 -3.14
CA GLN A 223 -13.63 -13.57 -2.86
C GLN A 223 -15.00 -13.73 -3.47
N ALA A 224 -16.02 -13.26 -2.75
CA ALA A 224 -17.36 -13.05 -3.26
C ALA A 224 -17.81 -11.63 -2.96
N ALA A 225 -18.39 -10.96 -3.95
CA ALA A 225 -18.99 -9.64 -3.77
C ALA A 225 -20.26 -9.54 -4.60
N ASP A 226 -21.31 -9.00 -4.01
CA ASP A 226 -22.59 -8.76 -4.66
C ASP A 226 -23.04 -7.33 -4.44
N LYS A 227 -23.53 -6.68 -5.50
CA LYS A 227 -24.16 -5.38 -5.45
C LYS A 227 -25.60 -5.48 -5.91
N TRP A 228 -26.51 -5.06 -5.06
CA TRP A 228 -27.94 -4.98 -5.35
C TRP A 228 -28.40 -3.52 -5.30
N ASN A 229 -28.82 -3.00 -6.46
CA ASN A 229 -29.50 -1.71 -6.54
C ASN A 229 -30.98 -1.91 -6.24
N TYR A 230 -31.41 -1.70 -5.00
CA TYR A 230 -32.78 -1.93 -4.57
C TYR A 230 -33.71 -0.74 -4.87
N SER A 231 -33.13 0.41 -5.24
CA SER A 231 -33.85 1.54 -5.84
C SER A 231 -33.03 2.17 -6.96
N GLY A 232 -33.53 3.22 -7.60
CA GLY A 232 -32.84 3.91 -8.68
C GLY A 232 -31.51 4.58 -8.25
N LYS A 233 -31.33 4.86 -6.97
CA LYS A 233 -30.13 5.51 -6.40
C LYS A 233 -29.48 4.73 -5.28
N ASP A 234 -30.20 3.81 -4.63
CA ASP A 234 -29.77 3.13 -3.42
C ASP A 234 -29.20 1.75 -3.72
N GLU A 235 -28.13 1.42 -3.03
CA GLU A 235 -27.45 0.14 -3.23
C GLU A 235 -27.03 -0.52 -1.92
N LEU A 236 -27.08 -1.84 -1.91
CA LEU A 236 -26.46 -2.69 -0.90
C LEU A 236 -25.35 -3.49 -1.55
N ARG A 237 -24.13 -3.38 -1.01
CA ARG A 237 -23.00 -4.21 -1.37
C ARG A 237 -22.70 -5.16 -0.21
N VAL A 238 -22.55 -6.45 -0.52
CA VAL A 238 -22.06 -7.46 0.42
C VAL A 238 -20.79 -8.02 -0.17
N LEU A 239 -19.72 -8.03 0.59
CA LEU A 239 -18.45 -8.56 0.11
C LEU A 239 -17.70 -9.28 1.23
N GLY A 240 -16.86 -10.22 0.83
CA GLY A 240 -15.94 -10.89 1.73
C GLY A 240 -14.94 -11.74 0.98
N PHE A 241 -13.85 -12.10 1.68
CA PHE A 241 -12.86 -13.03 1.16
C PHE A 241 -12.36 -13.97 2.25
N TYR A 242 -11.88 -15.12 1.82
CA TYR A 242 -11.06 -16.04 2.57
C TYR A 242 -9.68 -16.14 1.95
N SER A 243 -8.64 -16.12 2.78
CA SER A 243 -7.25 -16.33 2.38
C SER A 243 -6.57 -17.32 3.32
N ASP A 244 -5.83 -18.26 2.74
CA ASP A 244 -4.90 -19.14 3.46
C ASP A 244 -3.51 -18.91 2.88
N LEU A 245 -2.68 -18.17 3.61
CA LEU A 245 -1.32 -17.80 3.26
C LEU A 245 -0.34 -18.47 4.19
N HIS A 246 0.63 -19.16 3.63
CA HIS A 246 1.80 -19.65 4.34
C HIS A 246 3.06 -19.22 3.61
N TYR A 247 4.04 -18.69 4.34
CA TYR A 247 5.35 -18.37 3.77
C TYR A 247 6.47 -18.56 4.78
N GLU A 248 7.59 -19.02 4.28
CA GLU A 248 8.82 -19.19 5.05
C GLU A 248 9.63 -17.90 5.07
N THR A 249 10.40 -17.70 6.15
CA THR A 249 11.25 -16.51 6.31
C THR A 249 12.70 -16.94 6.48
N PRO A 250 13.56 -16.61 5.51
CA PRO A 250 14.97 -17.03 5.57
C PRO A 250 15.78 -16.36 6.68
N GLY A 251 15.35 -15.18 7.16
CA GLY A 251 16.11 -14.34 8.09
C GLY A 251 17.28 -13.60 7.46
N GLY A 252 17.76 -12.55 8.13
CA GLY A 252 18.84 -11.70 7.66
C GLY A 252 20.21 -12.38 7.65
N LEU A 253 21.08 -11.91 6.75
CA LEU A 253 22.48 -12.34 6.60
C LEU A 253 23.44 -11.23 7.01
N THR A 254 24.65 -11.59 7.43
CA THR A 254 25.77 -10.66 7.55
C THR A 254 26.27 -10.22 6.17
N LEU A 255 27.03 -9.13 6.08
CA LEU A 255 27.58 -8.66 4.80
C LEU A 255 28.42 -9.74 4.11
N ALA A 256 29.25 -10.47 4.87
CA ALA A 256 30.07 -11.55 4.33
C ALA A 256 29.22 -12.69 3.75
N GLN A 257 28.16 -13.10 4.45
CA GLN A 257 27.22 -14.13 3.96
C GLN A 257 26.44 -13.62 2.74
N TYR A 258 25.99 -12.37 2.75
CA TYR A 258 25.33 -11.74 1.62
C TYR A 258 26.19 -11.76 0.35
N GLN A 259 27.50 -11.53 0.49
CA GLN A 259 28.43 -11.52 -0.63
C GLN A 259 28.79 -12.91 -1.16
N THR A 260 28.96 -13.90 -0.26
CA THR A 260 29.50 -15.22 -0.60
C THR A 260 28.43 -16.30 -0.79
N MET A 261 27.31 -16.21 -0.08
CA MET A 261 26.21 -17.20 -0.12
C MET A 261 24.83 -16.53 -0.02
N PRO A 262 24.46 -15.70 -1.02
CA PRO A 262 23.25 -14.90 -0.95
C PRO A 262 21.95 -15.72 -0.90
N GLN A 263 21.97 -16.95 -1.37
CA GLN A 263 20.81 -17.86 -1.34
C GLN A 263 20.60 -18.57 -0.01
N SER A 264 21.57 -18.50 0.94
CA SER A 264 21.41 -19.19 2.21
C SER A 264 20.32 -18.57 3.08
N ALA A 265 19.65 -19.41 3.85
CA ALA A 265 18.90 -18.96 5.00
C ALA A 265 19.85 -18.59 6.15
N ARG A 266 19.33 -17.94 7.19
CA ARG A 266 20.05 -17.66 8.42
C ARG A 266 20.65 -18.95 8.99
N LEU A 267 21.97 -18.98 9.09
CA LEU A 267 22.72 -20.12 9.62
C LEU A 267 22.63 -20.21 11.15
N PRO A 268 22.75 -21.39 11.73
CA PRO A 268 22.84 -21.56 13.18
C PRO A 268 24.12 -20.90 13.73
N THR A 269 24.07 -20.47 14.97
CA THR A 269 25.23 -20.08 15.77
C THR A 269 25.50 -21.12 16.84
N LYS A 270 26.52 -20.92 17.68
CA LYS A 270 26.80 -21.83 18.81
C LYS A 270 25.60 -21.94 19.80
N PHE A 271 24.82 -20.88 19.91
CA PHE A 271 23.76 -20.75 20.93
C PHE A 271 22.33 -20.65 20.37
N VAL A 272 22.20 -20.42 19.08
CA VAL A 272 20.90 -20.16 18.45
C VAL A 272 20.78 -20.98 17.17
N PRO A 273 19.72 -21.77 16.98
CA PRO A 273 19.50 -22.57 15.79
C PRO A 273 19.29 -21.72 14.54
N GLY A 274 19.45 -22.32 13.36
CA GLY A 274 19.21 -21.65 12.08
C GLY A 274 17.74 -21.67 11.66
N ALA A 275 17.42 -20.89 10.61
CA ALA A 275 16.06 -20.77 10.11
C ALA A 275 15.48 -22.12 9.64
N ILE A 276 16.25 -22.89 8.87
CA ILE A 276 15.85 -24.22 8.36
C ILE A 276 15.59 -25.20 9.50
N GLN A 277 16.46 -25.21 10.52
CA GLN A 277 16.32 -26.11 11.67
C GLN A 277 15.03 -25.85 12.45
N GLN A 278 14.66 -24.59 12.60
CA GLN A 278 13.47 -24.16 13.33
C GLN A 278 12.22 -24.05 12.45
N LYS A 279 12.36 -24.33 11.15
CA LYS A 279 11.26 -24.19 10.17
C LYS A 279 10.54 -22.86 10.31
N ILE A 280 11.31 -21.76 10.28
CA ILE A 280 10.76 -20.42 10.48
C ILE A 280 9.81 -20.08 9.35
N ALA A 281 8.57 -19.77 9.70
CA ALA A 281 7.52 -19.50 8.75
C ALA A 281 6.44 -18.57 9.37
N ILE A 282 5.55 -18.08 8.55
CA ILE A 282 4.33 -17.41 8.96
C ILE A 282 3.16 -18.04 8.22
N GLY A 283 2.16 -18.47 8.98
CA GLY A 283 0.87 -18.90 8.48
C GLY A 283 -0.21 -17.89 8.86
N THR A 284 -1.09 -17.53 7.93
CA THR A 284 -2.21 -16.61 8.17
C THR A 284 -3.44 -17.12 7.44
N LYS A 285 -4.45 -17.58 8.19
CA LYS A 285 -5.78 -17.83 7.65
C LYS A 285 -6.67 -16.66 8.01
N MET A 286 -7.22 -15.99 7.01
CA MET A 286 -8.03 -14.80 7.22
C MET A 286 -9.38 -14.94 6.54
N LEU A 287 -10.43 -14.64 7.28
CA LEU A 287 -11.76 -14.39 6.78
C LEU A 287 -12.11 -12.93 7.06
N LEU A 288 -12.51 -12.19 6.04
CA LEU A 288 -13.02 -10.82 6.16
C LEU A 288 -14.33 -10.72 5.40
N GLY A 289 -15.31 -10.00 5.97
CA GLY A 289 -16.56 -9.74 5.28
C GLY A 289 -17.36 -8.62 5.90
N GLY A 290 -18.30 -8.10 5.13
CA GLY A 290 -19.20 -7.05 5.57
C GLY A 290 -20.25 -6.67 4.53
N ALA A 291 -21.11 -5.74 4.94
CA ALA A 291 -22.14 -5.17 4.12
C ALA A 291 -22.06 -3.64 4.16
N VAL A 292 -22.19 -3.02 2.99
CA VAL A 292 -22.17 -1.57 2.81
C VAL A 292 -23.49 -1.14 2.19
N ASN A 293 -24.26 -0.35 2.91
CA ASN A 293 -25.51 0.20 2.41
C ASN A 293 -25.32 1.69 2.09
N GLU A 294 -25.65 2.09 0.87
CA GLU A 294 -25.72 3.47 0.43
C GLU A 294 -27.17 3.87 0.20
N LEU A 295 -27.67 4.80 1.03
CA LEU A 295 -29.07 5.23 1.05
C LEU A 295 -29.18 6.73 0.77
N HIS A 296 -29.87 7.12 -0.28
CA HIS A 296 -30.23 8.49 -0.60
C HIS A 296 -31.54 8.87 0.10
N ILE A 297 -31.44 9.48 1.28
CA ILE A 297 -32.60 9.91 2.07
C ILE A 297 -33.34 11.05 1.32
N SER A 298 -32.61 11.87 0.59
CA SER A 298 -33.13 12.89 -0.32
C SER A 298 -32.12 13.15 -1.44
N ASP A 299 -32.44 14.02 -2.39
CA ASP A 299 -31.50 14.42 -3.46
C ASP A 299 -30.22 15.07 -2.94
N ARG A 300 -30.22 15.55 -1.70
CA ARG A 300 -29.11 16.28 -1.06
C ARG A 300 -28.48 15.53 0.11
N LEU A 301 -29.18 14.57 0.69
CA LEU A 301 -28.73 13.84 1.89
C LEU A 301 -28.59 12.37 1.58
N ARG A 302 -27.35 11.88 1.70
CA ARG A 302 -26.98 10.47 1.56
C ARG A 302 -26.40 9.93 2.87
N ASN A 303 -26.70 8.68 3.19
CA ASN A 303 -26.04 7.93 4.25
C ASN A 303 -25.27 6.75 3.65
N VAL A 304 -24.11 6.48 4.18
CA VAL A 304 -23.36 5.25 3.95
C VAL A 304 -23.15 4.56 5.29
N LEU A 305 -23.51 3.28 5.35
CA LEU A 305 -23.32 2.44 6.53
C LEU A 305 -22.58 1.17 6.11
N SER A 306 -21.44 0.91 6.73
CA SER A 306 -20.68 -0.33 6.61
C SER A 306 -20.69 -1.05 7.95
N VAL A 307 -21.01 -2.36 7.93
CA VAL A 307 -20.90 -3.28 9.08
C VAL A 307 -19.98 -4.41 8.67
N PHE A 308 -18.98 -4.74 9.49
CA PHE A 308 -17.93 -5.66 9.08
C PHE A 308 -17.40 -6.51 10.22
N GLY A 309 -16.75 -7.61 9.83
CA GLY A 309 -15.98 -8.43 10.73
C GLY A 309 -14.86 -9.18 10.03
N SER A 310 -13.85 -9.58 10.80
CA SER A 310 -12.78 -10.45 10.34
C SER A 310 -12.37 -11.43 11.42
N TYR A 311 -11.79 -12.54 10.98
CA TYR A 311 -11.17 -13.52 11.84
C TYR A 311 -9.81 -13.90 11.26
N VAL A 312 -8.78 -13.92 12.10
CA VAL A 312 -7.42 -14.28 11.73
C VAL A 312 -6.92 -15.40 12.66
N ASP A 313 -6.45 -16.49 12.05
CA ASP A 313 -5.65 -17.53 12.69
C ASP A 313 -4.21 -17.37 12.19
N PHE A 314 -3.34 -16.90 13.08
CA PHE A 314 -1.95 -16.56 12.78
C PHE A 314 -1.00 -17.49 13.52
N SER A 315 -0.02 -18.05 12.82
CA SER A 315 1.03 -18.89 13.37
C SER A 315 2.41 -18.41 12.93
N ASN A 316 3.36 -18.37 13.85
CA ASN A 316 4.73 -17.94 13.58
C ASN A 316 5.72 -18.79 14.39
N PRO A 317 6.14 -19.97 13.88
CA PRO A 317 7.35 -20.63 14.36
C PRO A 317 8.55 -19.73 14.07
N PHE A 318 9.18 -19.20 15.11
CA PHE A 318 10.38 -18.37 15.04
C PHE A 318 11.59 -19.06 15.68
N ILE A 319 12.73 -18.37 15.82
CA ILE A 319 13.99 -18.98 16.29
C ILE A 319 13.84 -19.60 17.68
N THR A 320 13.24 -18.90 18.62
CA THR A 320 13.18 -19.26 20.04
C THR A 320 11.77 -19.53 20.54
N ASN A 321 10.77 -19.11 19.81
CA ASN A 321 9.36 -19.22 20.19
C ASN A 321 8.47 -19.63 19.02
N TYR A 322 7.28 -20.10 19.34
CA TYR A 322 6.20 -20.35 18.41
C TYR A 322 4.99 -19.52 18.87
N GLU A 323 4.67 -18.45 18.12
CA GLU A 323 3.47 -17.69 18.39
C GLU A 323 2.26 -18.31 17.66
N GLN A 324 1.17 -18.47 18.40
CA GLN A 324 -0.16 -18.76 17.85
C GLN A 324 -1.11 -17.65 18.30
N ARG A 325 -1.71 -16.93 17.35
CA ARG A 325 -2.60 -15.82 17.65
C ARG A 325 -3.94 -16.00 16.95
N TYR A 326 -5.01 -15.77 17.69
CA TYR A 326 -6.36 -15.76 17.18
C TYR A 326 -6.95 -14.37 17.38
N GLU A 327 -7.38 -13.73 16.29
CA GLU A 327 -7.90 -12.36 16.33
C GLU A 327 -9.29 -12.32 15.73
N GLY A 328 -10.25 -11.83 16.48
CA GLY A 328 -11.61 -11.57 16.02
C GLY A 328 -11.89 -10.07 16.06
N THR A 329 -12.13 -9.47 14.89
CA THR A 329 -12.46 -8.05 14.75
C THR A 329 -13.89 -7.88 14.29
N TYR A 330 -14.59 -6.88 14.82
CA TYR A 330 -15.91 -6.47 14.36
C TYR A 330 -16.09 -4.97 14.55
N GLY A 331 -16.91 -4.37 13.72
CA GLY A 331 -17.09 -2.93 13.76
C GLY A 331 -18.13 -2.41 12.79
N LEU A 332 -18.27 -1.10 12.82
CA LEU A 332 -19.12 -0.36 11.90
C LEU A 332 -18.47 0.99 11.55
N ARG A 333 -18.77 1.49 10.35
CA ARG A 333 -18.48 2.83 9.89
C ARG A 333 -19.75 3.41 9.29
N THR A 334 -20.12 4.62 9.66
CA THR A 334 -21.26 5.31 9.03
C THR A 334 -20.97 6.79 8.89
N TYR A 335 -21.49 7.36 7.81
CA TYR A 335 -21.45 8.80 7.62
C TYR A 335 -22.65 9.29 6.81
N PHE A 336 -23.04 10.52 7.10
CA PHE A 336 -23.98 11.30 6.31
C PHE A 336 -23.22 12.28 5.43
N GLU A 337 -23.66 12.44 4.21
CA GLU A 337 -23.21 13.47 3.27
C GLU A 337 -24.39 14.38 2.92
N LEU A 338 -24.26 15.65 3.23
CA LEU A 338 -25.22 16.69 2.88
C LEU A 338 -24.59 17.64 1.87
N ASN A 339 -25.23 17.77 0.72
CA ASN A 339 -24.79 18.65 -0.37
C ASN A 339 -25.64 19.92 -0.42
N SER A 340 -25.03 21.06 -0.80
CA SER A 340 -25.76 22.27 -1.13
C SER A 340 -26.71 22.07 -2.32
N GLU A 341 -27.64 22.98 -2.51
CA GLU A 341 -28.30 23.14 -3.80
C GLU A 341 -27.26 23.50 -4.87
N LYS A 342 -27.57 23.15 -6.10
CA LYS A 342 -26.72 23.52 -7.23
C LYS A 342 -26.81 25.02 -7.49
N HIS A 343 -25.72 25.73 -7.19
CA HIS A 343 -25.52 27.14 -7.57
C HIS A 343 -24.38 27.23 -8.58
N THR A 344 -24.36 28.27 -9.38
CA THR A 344 -23.30 28.51 -10.37
C THR A 344 -22.01 28.99 -9.73
N ASP A 345 -22.10 29.73 -8.63
CA ASP A 345 -20.98 30.47 -8.03
C ASP A 345 -20.40 29.80 -6.81
N TYR A 346 -21.18 29.02 -6.09
CA TYR A 346 -20.71 28.30 -4.90
C TYR A 346 -21.39 26.96 -4.72
N GLY A 347 -20.67 26.09 -4.06
CA GLY A 347 -21.16 24.79 -3.60
C GLY A 347 -20.55 24.45 -2.24
N TRP A 348 -21.26 23.68 -1.44
CA TRP A 348 -20.71 23.13 -0.21
C TRP A 348 -21.20 21.71 0.04
N LYS A 349 -20.39 20.98 0.80
CA LYS A 349 -20.65 19.61 1.21
C LYS A 349 -20.23 19.43 2.65
N ILE A 350 -21.07 18.75 3.43
CA ILE A 350 -20.77 18.37 4.81
C ILE A 350 -20.81 16.85 4.90
N ASN A 351 -19.77 16.26 5.47
CA ASN A 351 -19.78 14.87 5.91
C ASN A 351 -19.72 14.86 7.44
N LEU A 352 -20.53 14.01 8.07
CA LEU A 352 -20.54 13.75 9.51
C LEU A 352 -20.65 12.27 9.72
N GLY A 353 -19.71 11.69 10.48
CA GLY A 353 -19.69 10.23 10.64
C GLY A 353 -18.94 9.76 11.87
N LEU A 354 -18.93 8.45 12.01
CA LEU A 354 -18.18 7.73 13.03
C LEU A 354 -17.69 6.39 12.47
N GLU A 355 -16.62 5.92 13.07
CA GLU A 355 -16.14 4.54 12.92
C GLU A 355 -15.86 3.97 14.31
N TRP A 356 -16.24 2.75 14.52
CA TRP A 356 -15.96 1.98 15.71
C TRP A 356 -15.54 0.57 15.35
N GLN A 357 -14.49 0.08 15.96
CA GLN A 357 -14.05 -1.30 15.82
C GLN A 357 -13.44 -1.82 17.12
N GLN A 358 -13.60 -3.12 17.32
CA GLN A 358 -13.00 -3.86 18.42
C GLN A 358 -12.33 -5.12 17.89
N THR A 359 -11.12 -5.39 18.40
CA THR A 359 -10.37 -6.62 18.13
C THR A 359 -10.12 -7.36 19.44
N ASN A 360 -10.44 -8.64 19.48
CA ASN A 360 -10.12 -9.53 20.59
C ASN A 360 -9.02 -10.47 20.12
N SER A 361 -7.86 -10.43 20.78
CA SER A 361 -6.67 -11.22 20.44
C SER A 361 -6.32 -12.17 21.59
N ASP A 362 -6.22 -13.46 21.28
CA ASP A 362 -5.60 -14.48 22.13
C ASP A 362 -4.20 -14.73 21.59
N ILE A 363 -3.15 -14.29 22.30
CA ILE A 363 -1.75 -14.37 21.90
C ILE A 363 -1.05 -15.42 22.76
N ASN A 364 -0.66 -16.53 22.14
CA ASN A 364 -0.11 -17.68 22.83
C ASN A 364 1.30 -17.96 22.33
N ASN A 365 2.32 -17.82 23.20
CA ASN A 365 3.69 -18.15 22.90
C ASN A 365 4.10 -19.47 23.56
N TYR A 366 4.73 -20.30 22.75
CA TYR A 366 5.28 -21.59 23.11
C TYR A 366 6.77 -21.64 22.73
N GLY A 367 7.53 -22.59 23.24
CA GLY A 367 8.83 -22.96 22.67
C GLY A 367 8.64 -23.46 21.22
N ASN A 368 9.62 -23.21 20.37
CA ASN A 368 9.64 -23.78 19.01
C ASN A 368 10.57 -25.01 19.00
N ARG A 369 10.02 -26.18 18.67
CA ARG A 369 10.78 -27.41 18.43
C ARG A 369 10.67 -27.81 16.96
N SER A 370 11.54 -27.25 16.11
CA SER A 370 11.58 -27.55 14.66
C SER A 370 10.23 -27.36 13.96
N GLY A 371 9.56 -26.23 14.22
CA GLY A 371 8.26 -25.90 13.64
C GLY A 371 7.06 -26.47 14.40
N VAL A 372 7.25 -27.11 15.55
CA VAL A 372 6.17 -27.65 16.39
C VAL A 372 6.15 -26.93 17.72
N ARG A 373 4.94 -26.63 18.20
CA ARG A 373 4.72 -26.02 19.52
C ARG A 373 5.23 -26.93 20.63
N ASP A 374 6.04 -26.40 21.51
CA ASP A 374 6.57 -27.07 22.71
C ASP A 374 5.88 -26.53 23.97
N THR A 375 6.59 -26.32 25.05
CA THR A 375 6.08 -25.83 26.33
C THR A 375 5.58 -24.39 26.20
N ALA A 376 4.44 -24.10 26.85
CA ALA A 376 3.90 -22.75 26.91
C ALA A 376 4.90 -21.81 27.62
N GLN A 377 5.16 -20.66 27.04
CA GLN A 377 5.97 -19.58 27.61
C GLN A 377 5.08 -18.53 28.24
N THR A 378 4.15 -17.95 27.43
CA THR A 378 3.14 -17.00 27.92
C THR A 378 1.86 -17.16 27.10
N LEU A 379 0.74 -16.95 27.77
CA LEU A 379 -0.60 -16.90 27.17
C LEU A 379 -1.28 -15.63 27.62
N ASP A 380 -1.66 -14.78 26.68
CA ASP A 380 -2.24 -13.47 26.94
C ASP A 380 -3.53 -13.25 26.16
N LYS A 381 -4.45 -12.50 26.74
CA LYS A 381 -5.63 -11.95 26.07
C LYS A 381 -5.52 -10.43 26.02
N ILE A 382 -5.67 -9.89 24.81
CA ILE A 382 -5.66 -8.44 24.58
C ILE A 382 -6.90 -8.06 23.78
N HIS A 383 -7.69 -7.13 24.32
CA HIS A 383 -8.84 -6.58 23.61
C HIS A 383 -8.58 -5.11 23.34
N THR A 384 -8.51 -4.72 22.07
CA THR A 384 -8.32 -3.33 21.65
C THR A 384 -9.65 -2.76 21.15
N ASN A 385 -9.91 -1.50 21.49
CA ASN A 385 -11.07 -0.76 21.04
C ASN A 385 -10.61 0.57 20.46
N GLN A 386 -11.07 0.88 19.25
CA GLN A 386 -10.81 2.13 18.57
C GLN A 386 -12.13 2.70 18.07
N HIS A 387 -12.39 3.98 18.34
CA HIS A 387 -13.50 4.68 17.74
C HIS A 387 -13.18 6.15 17.53
N PHE A 388 -13.78 6.75 16.54
CA PHE A 388 -13.65 8.19 16.29
C PHE A 388 -14.92 8.75 15.65
N PHE A 389 -15.20 10.01 15.98
CA PHE A 389 -16.21 10.82 15.34
C PHE A 389 -15.52 11.79 14.41
N PHE A 390 -16.03 12.03 13.23
CA PHE A 390 -15.43 12.92 12.26
C PHE A 390 -16.45 13.81 11.59
N THR A 391 -15.98 14.99 11.19
CA THR A 391 -16.71 15.92 10.35
C THR A 391 -15.79 16.48 9.28
N ARG A 392 -16.34 16.74 8.10
CA ARG A 392 -15.65 17.36 6.98
C ARG A 392 -16.58 18.36 6.33
N TYR A 393 -16.08 19.57 6.11
CA TYR A 393 -16.74 20.63 5.37
C TYR A 393 -15.94 20.95 4.13
N VAL A 394 -16.55 20.92 2.97
CA VAL A 394 -15.97 21.33 1.68
C VAL A 394 -16.74 22.53 1.18
N PHE A 395 -16.03 23.51 0.69
CA PHE A 395 -16.60 24.72 0.12
C PHE A 395 -15.91 25.02 -1.22
N ASP A 396 -16.71 25.06 -2.28
CA ASP A 396 -16.30 25.41 -3.64
C ASP A 396 -16.82 26.80 -3.98
N LEU A 397 -15.95 27.68 -4.50
CA LEU A 397 -16.30 29.04 -4.88
C LEU A 397 -15.83 29.34 -6.30
N TYR A 398 -16.76 29.79 -7.15
CA TYR A 398 -16.57 30.17 -8.56
C TYR A 398 -15.89 29.06 -9.40
N ASN A 399 -16.02 27.78 -8.99
CA ASN A 399 -15.31 26.63 -9.58
C ASN A 399 -13.79 26.85 -9.68
N ARG A 400 -13.22 27.66 -8.81
CA ARG A 400 -11.78 27.97 -8.75
C ARG A 400 -11.15 27.74 -7.39
N TRP A 401 -11.88 27.99 -6.32
CA TRP A 401 -11.42 27.81 -4.96
C TRP A 401 -12.10 26.60 -4.35
N HIS A 402 -11.31 25.65 -3.88
CA HIS A 402 -11.79 24.46 -3.20
C HIS A 402 -11.16 24.41 -1.81
N ALA A 403 -11.93 24.77 -0.81
CA ALA A 403 -11.51 24.79 0.58
C ALA A 403 -12.07 23.58 1.32
N GLU A 404 -11.28 22.98 2.20
CA GLU A 404 -11.69 21.86 3.03
C GLU A 404 -11.25 22.10 4.47
N ALA A 405 -12.15 21.87 5.42
CA ALA A 405 -11.86 21.76 6.83
C ALA A 405 -12.41 20.44 7.35
N ALA A 406 -11.59 19.65 8.00
CA ALA A 406 -11.98 18.38 8.59
C ALA A 406 -11.45 18.25 10.01
N LEU A 407 -12.17 17.52 10.83
CA LEU A 407 -11.86 17.32 12.23
C LEU A 407 -12.33 15.95 12.67
N SER A 408 -11.50 15.21 13.44
CA SER A 408 -11.99 14.05 14.18
C SER A 408 -11.55 14.08 15.64
N LEU A 409 -12.36 13.45 16.47
CA LEU A 409 -12.07 13.16 17.87
C LEU A 409 -11.93 11.64 18.01
N ASN A 410 -10.73 11.21 18.39
CA ASN A 410 -10.31 9.81 18.36
C ASN A 410 -10.10 9.28 19.78
N PHE A 411 -10.57 8.07 20.00
CA PHE A 411 -10.46 7.34 21.26
C PHE A 411 -9.82 5.98 21.01
N TYR A 412 -8.91 5.60 21.87
CA TYR A 412 -8.27 4.29 21.85
C TYR A 412 -8.05 3.79 23.27
N ASN A 413 -8.36 2.53 23.48
CA ASN A 413 -8.01 1.80 24.70
C ASN A 413 -7.72 0.34 24.40
N TYR A 414 -6.99 -0.29 25.28
CA TYR A 414 -6.89 -1.74 25.32
C TYR A 414 -7.00 -2.24 26.76
N LYS A 415 -7.45 -3.48 26.88
CA LYS A 415 -7.42 -4.23 28.12
C LYS A 415 -6.72 -5.56 27.90
N PHE A 416 -5.93 -5.97 28.87
CA PHE A 416 -5.15 -7.18 28.77
C PHE A 416 -5.28 -8.03 30.04
N ARG A 417 -5.02 -9.32 29.87
CA ARG A 417 -5.02 -10.29 30.95
C ARG A 417 -4.00 -11.38 30.65
N ASN A 418 -3.05 -11.60 31.56
CA ASN A 418 -2.16 -12.74 31.50
C ASN A 418 -2.90 -14.00 31.98
N MET A 419 -2.83 -15.07 31.21
CA MET A 419 -3.42 -16.37 31.49
C MET A 419 -2.39 -17.41 31.93
N TYR A 420 -1.11 -17.21 31.61
CA TYR A 420 0.02 -18.06 31.97
C TYR A 420 1.32 -17.25 31.78
N PRO A 421 2.36 -17.38 32.67
CA PRO A 421 2.40 -18.28 33.84
C PRO A 421 1.62 -17.75 35.05
N ASN A 422 1.37 -16.45 35.15
CA ASN A 422 0.74 -15.82 36.30
C ASN A 422 -0.71 -15.43 35.94
N ALA A 423 -1.64 -16.39 36.04
CA ALA A 423 -3.03 -16.13 35.69
C ALA A 423 -3.65 -15.02 36.54
N GLU A 424 -4.06 -13.93 35.89
CA GLU A 424 -4.76 -12.82 36.51
C GLU A 424 -6.26 -13.09 36.61
N ALA A 425 -6.90 -12.61 37.69
CA ALA A 425 -8.33 -12.82 37.86
C ALA A 425 -9.20 -11.98 36.94
N GLY A 426 -8.72 -10.80 36.50
CA GLY A 426 -9.44 -9.84 35.67
C GLY A 426 -8.58 -9.22 34.60
N PHE A 427 -9.20 -8.36 33.80
CA PHE A 427 -8.49 -7.55 32.81
C PHE A 427 -7.97 -6.25 33.44
N THR A 428 -6.72 -5.89 33.11
CA THR A 428 -6.15 -4.57 33.37
C THR A 428 -6.44 -3.67 32.18
N ASN A 429 -6.91 -2.44 32.42
CA ASN A 429 -7.28 -1.47 31.38
C ASN A 429 -6.20 -0.41 31.18
N ARG A 430 -5.98 -0.01 29.94
CA ARG A 430 -5.12 1.09 29.55
C ARG A 430 -5.88 2.02 28.60
N ASP A 431 -6.19 3.22 29.07
CA ASP A 431 -6.83 4.27 28.26
C ASP A 431 -5.80 5.26 27.75
N PHE A 432 -5.96 5.71 26.50
CA PHE A 432 -5.16 6.79 25.93
C PHE A 432 -5.95 8.09 25.95
N THR A 433 -5.24 9.20 26.10
CA THR A 433 -5.86 10.52 26.02
C THR A 433 -6.52 10.72 24.63
N PRO A 434 -7.79 11.11 24.58
CA PRO A 434 -8.47 11.39 23.32
C PRO A 434 -7.69 12.39 22.46
N GLN A 435 -7.61 12.13 21.15
CA GLN A 435 -6.83 12.91 20.21
C GLN A 435 -7.72 13.65 19.22
N LEU A 436 -7.51 14.97 19.12
CA LEU A 436 -8.18 15.82 18.14
C LEU A 436 -7.30 15.92 16.89
N MET A 437 -7.86 15.56 15.72
CA MET A 437 -7.14 15.53 14.44
C MET A 437 -7.75 16.54 13.46
N PRO A 438 -7.28 17.80 13.48
CA PRO A 438 -7.70 18.81 12.51
C PRO A 438 -6.95 18.64 11.17
N ARG A 439 -7.64 19.02 10.10
CA ARG A 439 -7.09 19.21 8.76
C ARG A 439 -7.72 20.43 8.10
N ILE A 440 -6.90 21.25 7.47
CA ILE A 440 -7.32 22.35 6.61
C ILE A 440 -6.58 22.19 5.30
N ALA A 441 -7.31 22.30 4.19
CA ALA A 441 -6.72 22.20 2.87
C ALA A 441 -7.39 23.18 1.92
N LEU A 442 -6.62 23.63 0.95
CA LEU A 442 -7.04 24.60 -0.05
C LEU A 442 -6.46 24.20 -1.40
N SER A 443 -7.27 24.23 -2.45
CA SER A 443 -6.75 24.28 -3.82
C SER A 443 -7.32 25.46 -4.59
N TYR A 444 -6.53 25.93 -5.53
CA TYR A 444 -6.88 27.08 -6.38
C TYR A 444 -6.59 26.75 -7.85
N ASP A 445 -7.62 26.83 -8.67
CA ASP A 445 -7.53 26.64 -10.11
C ASP A 445 -6.98 27.92 -10.74
N VAL A 446 -5.64 28.00 -10.85
CA VAL A 446 -4.96 29.13 -11.53
C VAL A 446 -5.41 29.18 -13.00
N SER A 447 -5.59 28.02 -13.61
CA SER A 447 -6.23 27.82 -14.91
C SER A 447 -6.90 26.46 -14.95
N ASN A 448 -7.65 26.15 -16.02
CA ASN A 448 -8.27 24.82 -16.21
C ASN A 448 -7.26 23.67 -16.27
N ASN A 449 -5.99 23.98 -16.40
CA ASN A 449 -4.92 23.02 -16.60
C ASN A 449 -3.85 23.08 -15.50
N PHE A 450 -3.86 24.10 -14.64
CA PHE A 450 -2.89 24.30 -13.58
C PHE A 450 -3.59 24.61 -12.26
N ILE A 451 -3.41 23.73 -11.27
CA ILE A 451 -4.03 23.83 -9.94
C ILE A 451 -2.93 23.84 -8.89
N TRP A 452 -2.94 24.86 -8.05
CA TRP A 452 -2.13 24.93 -6.85
C TRP A 452 -2.91 24.39 -5.65
N ARG A 453 -2.22 23.74 -4.70
CA ARG A 453 -2.82 23.23 -3.47
C ARG A 453 -1.90 23.39 -2.27
N ALA A 454 -2.50 23.51 -1.08
CA ALA A 454 -1.79 23.48 0.19
C ALA A 454 -2.66 22.84 1.28
N SER A 455 -2.03 22.20 2.27
CA SER A 455 -2.72 21.62 3.41
C SER A 455 -1.89 21.62 4.67
N ILE A 456 -2.57 21.62 5.80
CA ILE A 456 -2.01 21.38 7.14
C ILE A 456 -2.89 20.32 7.77
N SER A 457 -2.26 19.24 8.27
CA SER A 457 -2.97 18.15 8.92
C SER A 457 -2.22 17.63 10.13
N ARG A 458 -2.95 17.16 11.12
CA ARG A 458 -2.41 16.46 12.27
C ARG A 458 -2.67 14.97 12.12
N GLY A 459 -1.65 14.16 12.40
CA GLY A 459 -1.75 12.71 12.46
C GLY A 459 -1.43 12.18 13.84
N TYR A 460 -1.89 10.98 14.11
CA TYR A 460 -1.51 10.25 15.29
C TYR A 460 -1.58 8.74 15.01
N SER A 461 -0.75 7.96 15.73
CA SER A 461 -0.79 6.51 15.69
C SER A 461 -0.69 5.93 17.08
N THR A 462 -1.58 5.01 17.38
CA THR A 462 -1.55 4.25 18.64
C THR A 462 -0.50 3.16 18.58
N PRO A 463 0.03 2.70 19.73
CA PRO A 463 0.78 1.45 19.75
C PRO A 463 -0.07 0.30 19.20
N THR A 464 0.53 -0.54 18.36
CA THR A 464 -0.13 -1.75 17.85
C THR A 464 -0.11 -2.87 18.88
N THR A 465 -0.97 -3.88 18.72
CA THR A 465 -0.98 -5.06 19.60
C THR A 465 0.40 -5.73 19.66
N ALA A 466 1.12 -5.79 18.53
CA ALA A 466 2.46 -6.38 18.47
C ALA A 466 3.54 -5.53 19.17
N GLU A 467 3.33 -4.24 19.33
CA GLU A 467 4.23 -3.35 20.10
C GLU A 467 3.91 -3.35 21.59
N ILE A 468 2.61 -3.46 21.92
CA ILE A 468 2.15 -3.63 23.31
C ILE A 468 2.63 -4.96 23.88
N ARG A 469 2.60 -6.02 23.07
CA ARG A 469 2.98 -7.37 23.42
C ARG A 469 4.08 -7.88 22.48
N PRO A 470 5.32 -7.40 22.64
CA PRO A 470 6.46 -7.79 21.81
C PRO A 470 6.98 -9.20 22.16
N THR A 471 8.06 -9.62 21.48
CA THR A 471 8.58 -10.98 21.59
C THR A 471 9.36 -11.28 22.88
N ASP A 472 9.64 -10.26 23.69
CA ASP A 472 10.19 -10.41 25.07
C ASP A 472 9.17 -10.95 26.07
N ASN A 473 7.93 -11.14 25.63
CA ASN A 473 6.81 -11.66 26.44
C ASN A 473 6.36 -10.73 27.58
N VAL A 474 6.68 -9.44 27.53
CA VAL A 474 6.26 -8.43 28.51
C VAL A 474 5.25 -7.48 27.88
N ILE A 475 4.13 -7.25 28.58
CA ILE A 475 3.15 -6.25 28.12
C ILE A 475 3.67 -4.86 28.46
N ASN A 476 3.94 -4.07 27.42
CA ASN A 476 4.47 -2.71 27.55
C ASN A 476 3.34 -1.70 27.73
N THR A 477 3.05 -1.36 28.96
CA THR A 477 2.03 -0.36 29.31
C THR A 477 2.53 1.09 29.27
N ASN A 478 3.82 1.32 29.01
CA ASN A 478 4.43 2.65 29.03
C ASN A 478 4.39 3.35 27.67
N LEU A 479 4.12 2.62 26.60
CA LEU A 479 4.04 3.20 25.27
C LEU A 479 2.97 4.29 25.17
N GLN A 480 3.36 5.41 24.57
CA GLN A 480 2.50 6.54 24.26
C GLN A 480 2.19 6.54 22.76
N ALA A 481 1.06 7.12 22.38
CA ALA A 481 0.76 7.34 20.97
C ALA A 481 1.72 8.36 20.36
N GLU A 482 2.12 8.10 19.11
CA GLU A 482 2.82 9.07 18.29
C GLU A 482 1.85 10.13 17.80
N ASN A 483 2.32 11.36 17.61
CA ASN A 483 1.53 12.43 16.99
C ASN A 483 2.43 13.41 16.25
N GLY A 484 1.88 14.08 15.24
CA GLY A 484 2.68 15.01 14.45
C GLY A 484 1.86 15.93 13.56
N TRP A 485 2.53 16.95 13.02
CA TRP A 485 1.95 17.91 12.10
C TRP A 485 2.63 17.81 10.73
N ASN A 486 1.81 17.74 9.68
CA ASN A 486 2.23 17.79 8.29
C ASN A 486 1.83 19.11 7.65
N TYR A 487 2.79 19.76 7.02
CA TYR A 487 2.62 20.98 6.23
C TYR A 487 2.97 20.62 4.79
N GLU A 488 2.08 20.87 3.86
CA GLU A 488 2.26 20.47 2.48
C GLU A 488 1.80 21.56 1.52
N THR A 489 2.54 21.75 0.43
CA THR A 489 2.10 22.51 -0.73
C THR A 489 2.52 21.80 -2.01
N GLY A 490 1.79 22.02 -3.09
CA GLY A 490 2.06 21.37 -4.36
C GLY A 490 1.22 21.94 -5.50
N PHE A 491 1.40 21.36 -6.67
CA PHE A 491 0.60 21.74 -7.83
C PHE A 491 0.38 20.55 -8.76
N ARG A 492 -0.70 20.63 -9.53
CA ARG A 492 -1.01 19.70 -10.60
C ARG A 492 -1.10 20.46 -11.92
N LEU A 493 -0.55 19.86 -12.95
CA LEU A 493 -0.56 20.38 -14.29
C LEU A 493 -1.00 19.28 -15.26
N ARG A 494 -1.86 19.63 -16.20
CA ARG A 494 -2.19 18.81 -17.36
C ARG A 494 -2.14 19.67 -18.62
N ASN A 495 -1.90 19.05 -19.77
CA ASN A 495 -2.09 19.78 -21.02
C ASN A 495 -3.56 19.76 -21.47
N THR A 496 -3.91 20.61 -22.44
CA THR A 496 -5.29 20.75 -22.94
C THR A 496 -5.85 19.45 -23.50
N ASP A 497 -5.00 18.64 -24.10
CA ASP A 497 -5.36 17.37 -24.73
C ASP A 497 -5.35 16.18 -23.75
N GLN A 498 -5.05 16.44 -22.48
CA GLN A 498 -5.01 15.46 -21.39
C GLN A 498 -4.05 14.27 -21.64
N THR A 499 -3.00 14.49 -22.44
CA THR A 499 -1.97 13.48 -22.68
C THR A 499 -0.82 13.56 -21.68
N MET A 500 -0.62 14.73 -21.08
CA MET A 500 0.39 14.99 -20.05
C MET A 500 -0.27 15.29 -18.71
N PHE A 501 0.27 14.72 -17.65
CA PHE A 501 -0.09 14.98 -16.28
C PHE A 501 1.16 15.09 -15.41
N LEU A 502 1.20 16.09 -14.55
CA LEU A 502 2.25 16.27 -13.55
C LEU A 502 1.62 16.61 -12.21
N ASP A 503 2.06 15.93 -11.15
CA ASP A 503 1.74 16.23 -9.76
C ASP A 503 3.05 16.39 -8.99
N ALA A 504 3.28 17.54 -8.40
CA ALA A 504 4.47 17.82 -7.59
C ALA A 504 4.06 18.36 -6.22
N SER A 505 4.75 17.93 -5.17
CA SER A 505 4.55 18.41 -3.81
C SER A 505 5.83 18.48 -3.01
N VAL A 506 5.88 19.44 -2.10
CA VAL A 506 6.84 19.52 -1.00
C VAL A 506 6.08 19.41 0.30
N PHE A 507 6.65 18.70 1.25
CA PHE A 507 6.04 18.54 2.57
C PHE A 507 7.08 18.62 3.67
N TYR A 508 6.61 18.92 4.88
CA TYR A 508 7.40 18.88 6.10
C TYR A 508 6.55 18.26 7.21
N TYR A 509 6.91 17.04 7.61
CA TYR A 509 6.24 16.34 8.70
C TYR A 509 7.12 16.31 9.93
N VAL A 510 6.56 16.72 11.07
CA VAL A 510 7.22 16.68 12.38
C VAL A 510 6.45 15.70 13.26
N LEU A 511 7.09 14.58 13.58
CA LEU A 511 6.54 13.53 14.43
C LEU A 511 7.15 13.60 15.83
N HIS A 512 6.32 13.44 16.84
CA HIS A 512 6.71 13.38 18.25
C HIS A 512 6.36 12.01 18.83
N ASN A 513 7.10 11.62 19.87
CA ASN A 513 6.93 10.33 20.57
C ASN A 513 7.06 9.13 19.62
N ALA A 514 7.97 9.18 18.64
CA ALA A 514 8.19 8.10 17.70
C ALA A 514 8.43 6.77 18.44
N ILE A 515 7.70 5.73 18.06
CA ILE A 515 7.88 4.37 18.59
C ILE A 515 8.98 3.69 17.78
N LEU A 516 10.06 3.30 18.45
CA LEU A 516 11.21 2.65 17.84
C LEU A 516 11.34 1.21 18.32
N LEU A 517 11.71 0.35 17.39
CA LEU A 517 12.11 -1.02 17.69
C LEU A 517 13.50 -1.02 18.37
N HIS A 518 13.62 -1.74 19.47
CA HIS A 518 14.87 -2.12 20.08
C HIS A 518 14.99 -3.65 20.09
N ILE A 519 16.09 -4.16 19.57
CA ILE A 519 16.38 -5.61 19.58
C ILE A 519 17.35 -5.91 20.71
N ASN A 520 16.92 -6.74 21.64
CA ASN A 520 17.70 -7.16 22.81
C ASN A 520 18.84 -8.13 22.38
N PRO A 521 19.88 -8.31 23.21
CA PRO A 521 20.97 -9.24 22.90
C PRO A 521 20.55 -10.71 22.69
N ASP A 522 19.44 -11.13 23.29
CA ASP A 522 18.81 -12.45 23.10
C ASP A 522 17.90 -12.52 21.85
N GLU A 523 17.90 -11.45 21.05
CA GLU A 523 17.12 -11.27 19.82
C GLU A 523 15.60 -11.10 20.04
N THR A 524 15.15 -10.89 21.25
CA THR A 524 13.78 -10.45 21.51
C THR A 524 13.61 -8.98 21.16
N GLU A 525 12.41 -8.62 20.79
CA GLU A 525 12.04 -7.26 20.41
C GLU A 525 11.37 -6.54 21.56
N THR A 526 11.68 -5.26 21.73
CA THR A 526 10.99 -4.31 22.60
C THR A 526 10.73 -3.02 21.85
N TYR A 527 9.77 -2.22 22.30
CA TYR A 527 9.42 -0.96 21.69
C TYR A 527 9.47 0.17 22.70
N LEU A 528 9.99 1.33 22.29
CA LEU A 528 10.17 2.49 23.16
C LEU A 528 9.77 3.75 22.41
N ASN A 529 9.14 4.71 23.12
CA ASN A 529 9.05 6.06 22.58
C ASN A 529 10.41 6.75 22.71
N SER A 530 11.00 7.16 21.60
CA SER A 530 12.33 7.78 21.58
C SER A 530 12.36 9.03 20.70
N GLY A 531 12.13 10.19 21.32
CA GLY A 531 12.20 11.48 20.63
C GLY A 531 11.13 11.63 19.56
N GLY A 532 11.55 11.99 18.35
CA GLY A 532 10.68 12.20 17.21
C GLY A 532 11.46 12.21 15.90
N THR A 533 10.84 12.73 14.85
CA THR A 533 11.47 12.85 13.54
C THR A 533 11.13 14.18 12.87
N ARG A 534 12.01 14.63 11.97
CA ARG A 534 11.79 15.75 11.06
C ARG A 534 11.90 15.22 9.63
N GLN A 535 10.85 15.36 8.86
CA GLN A 535 10.69 14.68 7.57
C GLN A 535 10.37 15.70 6.45
N PRO A 536 11.34 16.54 6.01
CA PRO A 536 11.20 17.29 4.78
C PRO A 536 11.33 16.38 3.56
N GLY A 537 10.38 16.46 2.64
CA GLY A 537 10.38 15.66 1.42
C GLY A 537 9.85 16.41 0.20
N PHE A 538 10.21 15.88 -0.97
CA PHE A 538 9.73 16.29 -2.28
C PHE A 538 9.30 15.07 -3.07
N GLU A 539 8.12 15.15 -3.68
CA GLU A 539 7.53 14.11 -4.51
C GLU A 539 7.11 14.70 -5.84
N LEU A 540 7.37 13.98 -6.92
CA LEU A 540 6.91 14.32 -8.26
C LEU A 540 6.46 13.07 -9.00
N TYR A 541 5.32 13.13 -9.62
CA TYR A 541 4.84 12.19 -10.62
C TYR A 541 4.60 12.92 -11.95
N PHE A 542 5.17 12.38 -13.01
CA PHE A 542 4.99 12.88 -14.36
C PHE A 542 4.58 11.73 -15.29
N SER A 543 3.62 11.97 -16.15
CA SER A 543 3.17 11.03 -17.18
C SER A 543 2.86 11.79 -18.47
N ASP A 544 3.38 11.33 -19.60
CA ASP A 544 3.08 11.92 -20.90
C ASP A 544 3.04 10.87 -22.01
N TRP A 545 2.06 11.00 -22.90
CA TRP A 545 2.03 10.32 -24.17
C TRP A 545 2.88 11.09 -25.19
N LEU A 546 4.18 10.79 -25.26
CA LEU A 546 5.11 11.37 -26.25
C LEU A 546 4.64 11.10 -27.68
N ILE A 547 4.05 9.93 -27.91
CA ILE A 547 3.32 9.57 -29.13
C ILE A 547 1.95 9.09 -28.69
N ARG A 548 0.90 9.83 -29.07
CA ARG A 548 -0.48 9.46 -28.74
C ARG A 548 -0.87 8.15 -29.43
N PRO A 549 -1.69 7.30 -28.79
CA PRO A 549 -2.16 6.08 -29.42
C PRO A 549 -2.86 6.35 -30.75
N HIS A 550 -2.37 5.74 -31.83
CA HIS A 550 -2.88 5.84 -33.18
C HIS A 550 -2.57 4.57 -33.99
N ASN A 551 -3.06 4.46 -35.24
CA ASN A 551 -2.95 3.23 -36.01
C ASN A 551 -2.12 3.36 -37.28
N THR A 552 -1.46 4.50 -37.52
CA THR A 552 -0.87 4.83 -38.83
C THR A 552 0.64 4.58 -38.93
N SER A 553 1.36 4.40 -37.82
CA SER A 553 2.81 4.18 -37.82
C SER A 553 3.21 2.89 -37.08
N PHE A 554 4.49 2.49 -37.21
CA PHE A 554 5.04 1.32 -36.50
C PHE A 554 5.01 1.52 -34.98
N ILE A 555 5.41 2.68 -34.45
CA ILE A 555 5.19 3.03 -33.05
C ILE A 555 3.80 3.66 -32.94
N ARG A 556 2.84 2.91 -32.43
CA ARG A 556 1.43 3.30 -32.34
C ARG A 556 1.11 4.10 -31.07
N GLY A 557 2.03 4.14 -30.13
CA GLY A 557 1.94 4.94 -28.91
C GLY A 557 3.21 4.81 -28.10
N LEU A 558 3.64 5.90 -27.47
CA LEU A 558 4.78 5.93 -26.57
C LEU A 558 4.40 6.75 -25.34
N GLN A 559 4.32 6.10 -24.19
CA GLN A 559 4.07 6.75 -22.91
C GLN A 559 5.33 6.70 -22.07
N PHE A 560 5.66 7.84 -21.48
CA PHE A 560 6.73 8.02 -20.52
C PHE A 560 6.13 8.34 -19.16
N ASN A 561 6.60 7.68 -18.10
CA ASN A 561 6.24 8.04 -16.73
C ASN A 561 7.51 8.17 -15.89
N GLU A 562 7.49 9.11 -14.96
CA GLU A 562 8.58 9.37 -14.01
C GLU A 562 8.00 9.58 -12.62
N SER A 563 8.56 8.90 -11.63
CA SER A 563 8.25 9.05 -10.21
C SER A 563 9.54 9.40 -9.46
N ILE A 564 9.55 10.54 -8.82
CA ILE A 564 10.71 11.07 -8.10
C ILE A 564 10.35 11.27 -6.63
N THR A 565 11.19 10.78 -5.75
CA THR A 565 11.11 11.01 -4.30
C THR A 565 12.47 11.47 -3.79
N PHE A 566 12.48 12.58 -3.04
CA PHE A 566 13.62 13.05 -2.26
C PHE A 566 13.19 13.16 -0.80
N ASP A 567 13.86 12.40 0.08
CA ASP A 567 13.59 12.37 1.51
C ASP A 567 14.85 12.74 2.30
N LYS A 568 14.79 13.85 3.03
CA LYS A 568 15.83 14.25 3.98
C LYS A 568 15.34 14.06 5.41
N PHE A 569 14.91 12.85 5.71
CA PHE A 569 14.34 12.52 7.01
C PHE A 569 15.40 12.28 8.06
N THR A 570 15.22 12.87 9.24
CA THR A 570 16.16 12.78 10.34
C THR A 570 15.44 12.51 11.66
N PHE A 571 16.11 11.85 12.56
CA PHE A 571 15.70 11.78 13.96
C PHE A 571 15.79 13.15 14.64
N SER A 572 14.99 13.33 15.70
CA SER A 572 15.12 14.36 16.69
C SER A 572 15.18 13.72 18.10
N GLY A 573 15.97 14.26 19.02
CA GLY A 573 16.22 13.66 20.33
C GLY A 573 17.56 12.93 20.38
N ASN A 574 17.61 11.70 20.90
CA ASN A 574 18.87 10.98 21.17
C ASN A 574 19.75 10.77 19.92
N ASN A 575 19.15 10.62 18.75
CA ASN A 575 19.84 10.46 17.47
C ASN A 575 19.71 11.71 16.58
N ASP A 576 19.62 12.90 17.15
CA ASP A 576 19.36 14.15 16.43
C ASP A 576 20.27 14.34 15.22
N GLY A 577 19.66 14.69 14.08
CA GLY A 577 20.34 14.90 12.81
C GLY A 577 20.78 13.63 12.06
N LYS A 578 20.69 12.43 12.65
CA LYS A 578 20.94 11.18 11.94
C LYS A 578 19.80 10.90 10.98
N GLN A 579 20.13 10.30 9.80
CA GLN A 579 19.13 9.88 8.81
C GLN A 579 18.20 8.81 9.40
N LEU A 580 16.93 8.88 9.03
CA LEU A 580 15.94 7.93 9.47
C LEU A 580 16.25 6.52 8.93
N THR A 581 16.32 5.55 9.83
CA THR A 581 16.68 4.16 9.51
C THR A 581 15.65 3.53 8.58
N GLY A 582 16.13 2.81 7.57
CA GLY A 582 15.30 2.14 6.57
C GLY A 582 14.79 3.03 5.42
N VAL A 583 15.05 4.34 5.46
CA VAL A 583 14.55 5.29 4.45
C VAL A 583 15.67 5.71 3.49
N PRO A 584 15.59 5.39 2.19
CA PRO A 584 16.50 5.92 1.17
C PRO A 584 16.25 7.42 0.96
N GLY A 585 17.31 8.19 0.81
CA GLY A 585 17.17 9.64 0.57
C GLY A 585 16.68 10.02 -0.83
N GLN A 586 16.72 9.07 -1.78
CA GLN A 586 16.33 9.29 -3.17
C GLN A 586 15.79 7.99 -3.76
N VAL A 587 14.67 8.09 -4.49
CA VAL A 587 14.11 7.00 -5.30
C VAL A 587 13.63 7.61 -6.62
N PHE A 588 14.05 7.01 -7.75
CA PHE A 588 13.62 7.39 -9.10
C PHE A 588 13.07 6.16 -9.80
N ILE A 589 11.86 6.27 -10.35
CA ILE A 589 11.25 5.20 -11.11
C ILE A 589 10.79 5.76 -12.45
N THR A 590 11.50 5.35 -13.49
CA THR A 590 11.26 5.76 -14.87
C THR A 590 10.64 4.61 -15.63
N SER A 591 9.53 4.80 -16.31
CA SER A 591 8.94 3.75 -17.15
C SER A 591 8.57 4.22 -18.54
N LEU A 592 8.65 3.30 -19.49
CA LEU A 592 8.27 3.46 -20.90
C LEU A 592 7.30 2.37 -21.30
N GLN A 593 6.19 2.77 -21.90
CA GLN A 593 5.24 1.87 -22.57
C GLN A 593 5.22 2.18 -24.07
N VAL A 594 5.53 1.19 -24.89
CA VAL A 594 5.49 1.28 -26.34
C VAL A 594 4.34 0.42 -26.86
N LYS A 595 3.42 1.00 -27.62
CA LYS A 595 2.37 0.29 -28.34
C LYS A 595 2.80 0.09 -29.80
N LEU A 596 2.67 -1.14 -30.29
CA LEU A 596 3.13 -1.59 -31.59
C LEU A 596 1.96 -2.12 -32.47
N PRO A 597 2.17 -2.40 -33.78
CA PRO A 597 1.18 -3.04 -34.63
C PRO A 597 0.69 -4.38 -34.04
N ALA A 598 -0.45 -4.86 -34.54
CA ALA A 598 -1.08 -6.12 -34.12
C ALA A 598 -1.36 -6.21 -32.60
N GLN A 599 -1.53 -5.05 -31.90
CA GLN A 599 -1.77 -4.96 -30.45
C GLN A 599 -0.62 -5.52 -29.59
N LEU A 600 0.60 -5.53 -30.14
CA LEU A 600 1.80 -5.80 -29.35
C LEU A 600 2.13 -4.58 -28.48
N TYR A 601 2.71 -4.84 -27.31
CA TYR A 601 3.27 -3.79 -26.45
C TYR A 601 4.57 -4.24 -25.80
N ILE A 602 5.39 -3.25 -25.47
CA ILE A 602 6.57 -3.41 -24.61
C ILE A 602 6.46 -2.41 -23.47
N TYR A 603 6.74 -2.87 -22.28
CA TYR A 603 6.89 -2.05 -21.08
C TYR A 603 8.28 -2.27 -20.51
N ALA A 604 8.94 -1.20 -20.11
CA ALA A 604 10.21 -1.25 -19.40
C ALA A 604 10.18 -0.25 -18.24
N GLU A 605 10.75 -0.64 -17.12
CA GLU A 605 10.85 0.21 -15.91
C GLU A 605 12.25 0.12 -15.34
N HIS A 606 12.81 1.29 -14.99
CA HIS A 606 14.04 1.43 -14.25
C HIS A 606 13.74 2.00 -12.86
N ASN A 607 14.26 1.36 -11.82
CA ASN A 607 14.18 1.80 -10.43
C ASN A 607 15.58 2.04 -9.90
N TYR A 608 15.89 3.29 -9.58
CA TYR A 608 17.06 3.68 -8.80
C TYR A 608 16.64 3.93 -7.35
N THR A 609 17.31 3.28 -6.41
CA THR A 609 17.16 3.52 -4.98
C THR A 609 18.51 3.83 -4.37
N ALA A 610 18.64 4.98 -3.70
CA ALA A 610 19.85 5.40 -3.02
C ALA A 610 20.19 4.49 -1.83
N ARG A 611 21.41 4.62 -1.29
CA ARG A 611 21.82 3.88 -0.09
C ARG A 611 20.85 4.07 1.08
N ILE A 612 20.66 3.00 1.88
CA ILE A 612 19.69 2.95 2.97
C ILE A 612 20.43 2.80 4.30
N PRO A 613 20.24 3.66 5.30
CA PRO A 613 20.78 3.47 6.64
C PRO A 613 20.14 2.28 7.33
N LEU A 614 20.93 1.36 7.90
CA LEU A 614 20.48 0.12 8.53
C LEU A 614 20.51 0.18 10.06
N THR A 615 21.11 1.24 10.62
CA THR A 615 21.18 1.47 12.06
C THR A 615 20.83 2.92 12.38
N ASP A 616 20.22 3.16 13.54
CA ASP A 616 19.85 4.50 14.01
C ASP A 616 21.08 5.42 14.18
N ALA A 617 22.23 4.84 14.51
CA ALA A 617 23.50 5.54 14.59
C ALA A 617 24.10 5.90 13.20
N ASN A 618 23.49 5.42 12.10
CA ASN A 618 23.99 5.56 10.72
C ASN A 618 25.41 5.02 10.50
N THR A 619 25.77 3.95 11.19
CA THR A 619 27.10 3.31 11.07
C THR A 619 27.17 2.27 9.98
N VAL A 620 26.02 1.72 9.54
CA VAL A 620 25.90 0.71 8.51
C VAL A 620 24.86 1.13 7.48
N PHE A 621 25.16 0.91 6.19
CA PHE A 621 24.27 1.22 5.08
C PHE A 621 24.17 0.04 4.12
N ALA A 622 22.99 -0.21 3.58
CA ALA A 622 22.85 -0.99 2.35
C ALA A 622 23.25 -0.12 1.15
N SER A 623 23.92 -0.71 0.17
CA SER A 623 24.32 -0.03 -1.06
C SER A 623 23.10 0.40 -1.87
N HIS A 624 23.26 1.47 -2.67
CA HIS A 624 22.30 1.82 -3.71
C HIS A 624 22.18 0.69 -4.74
N TYR A 625 21.07 0.66 -5.45
CA TYR A 625 20.87 -0.30 -6.53
C TYR A 625 20.11 0.31 -7.71
N ASN A 626 20.28 -0.32 -8.89
CA ASN A 626 19.58 -0.02 -10.12
C ASN A 626 18.91 -1.29 -10.63
N LEU A 627 17.59 -1.28 -10.69
CA LEU A 627 16.83 -2.40 -11.21
C LEU A 627 16.19 -2.01 -12.53
N VAL A 628 16.25 -2.91 -13.49
CA VAL A 628 15.51 -2.79 -14.75
C VAL A 628 14.63 -4.01 -14.90
N GLN A 629 13.36 -3.78 -15.13
CA GLN A 629 12.41 -4.83 -15.51
C GLN A 629 11.80 -4.53 -16.87
N ALA A 630 11.41 -5.56 -17.59
CA ALA A 630 10.73 -5.41 -18.86
C ALA A 630 9.67 -6.49 -19.06
N LYS A 631 8.58 -6.12 -19.74
CA LYS A 631 7.47 -7.00 -20.11
C LYS A 631 7.10 -6.73 -21.56
N ALA A 632 6.91 -7.79 -22.34
CA ALA A 632 6.35 -7.72 -23.68
C ALA A 632 5.07 -8.56 -23.73
N GLY A 633 4.05 -8.06 -24.38
CA GLY A 633 2.79 -8.78 -24.48
C GLY A 633 2.11 -8.57 -25.82
N TRP A 634 1.27 -9.53 -26.14
CA TRP A 634 0.44 -9.55 -27.33
C TRP A 634 -1.01 -9.69 -26.90
N GLN A 635 -1.83 -8.69 -27.26
CA GLN A 635 -3.27 -8.67 -26.97
C GLN A 635 -4.03 -9.01 -28.25
N VAL A 636 -4.77 -10.10 -28.22
CA VAL A 636 -5.63 -10.53 -29.33
C VAL A 636 -7.08 -10.30 -28.92
N THR A 637 -7.78 -9.50 -29.71
CA THR A 637 -9.22 -9.29 -29.51
C THR A 637 -9.98 -9.96 -30.61
N SER A 638 -10.77 -10.98 -30.31
CA SER A 638 -11.67 -11.65 -31.22
C SER A 638 -13.11 -11.22 -30.94
N ASN A 639 -13.83 -10.77 -31.97
CA ASN A 639 -15.27 -10.50 -31.95
C ASN A 639 -15.79 -9.61 -30.82
N LYS A 640 -15.08 -8.52 -30.45
CA LYS A 640 -15.46 -7.54 -29.40
C LYS A 640 -15.75 -8.11 -27.98
N LYS A 641 -15.89 -9.43 -27.83
CA LYS A 641 -16.26 -10.11 -26.58
C LYS A 641 -15.09 -10.89 -25.95
N SER A 642 -14.23 -11.48 -26.78
CA SER A 642 -13.12 -12.31 -26.29
C SER A 642 -11.79 -11.57 -26.42
N LYS A 643 -11.02 -11.53 -25.35
CA LYS A 643 -9.69 -10.95 -25.29
C LYS A 643 -8.73 -12.02 -24.78
N LEU A 644 -7.61 -12.19 -25.48
CA LEU A 644 -6.50 -13.02 -25.05
C LEU A 644 -5.26 -12.14 -24.98
N GLU A 645 -4.54 -12.21 -23.89
CA GLU A 645 -3.23 -11.61 -23.74
C GLU A 645 -2.22 -12.70 -23.43
N ILE A 646 -1.12 -12.74 -24.16
CA ILE A 646 0.04 -13.58 -23.86
C ILE A 646 1.21 -12.63 -23.61
N TYR A 647 1.94 -12.86 -22.55
CA TYR A 647 3.05 -11.99 -22.17
C TYR A 647 4.23 -12.76 -21.60
N ALA A 648 5.41 -12.18 -21.73
CA ALA A 648 6.62 -12.61 -21.06
C ALA A 648 7.36 -11.42 -20.48
N GLY A 649 8.07 -11.63 -19.40
CA GLY A 649 8.81 -10.56 -18.74
C GLY A 649 10.10 -11.04 -18.09
N VAL A 650 10.91 -10.06 -17.73
CA VAL A 650 12.17 -10.23 -17.02
C VAL A 650 12.25 -9.23 -15.87
N GLY A 651 12.49 -9.72 -14.67
CA GLY A 651 12.84 -8.92 -13.51
C GLY A 651 14.34 -8.84 -13.36
N ASN A 652 14.84 -7.71 -12.81
CA ASN A 652 16.27 -7.48 -12.59
C ASN A 652 17.14 -7.81 -13.80
N LEU A 653 16.81 -7.21 -14.96
CA LEU A 653 17.51 -7.44 -16.25
C LEU A 653 19.02 -7.21 -16.14
N LEU A 654 19.45 -6.25 -15.31
CA LEU A 654 20.86 -5.93 -15.09
C LEU A 654 21.60 -6.95 -14.23
N ASN A 655 20.89 -7.91 -13.67
CA ASN A 655 21.44 -8.91 -12.73
C ASN A 655 22.12 -8.28 -11.50
N GLU A 656 21.55 -7.18 -11.01
CA GLU A 656 22.04 -6.42 -9.86
C GLU A 656 21.93 -7.26 -8.58
N LYS A 657 22.98 -7.25 -7.74
CA LYS A 657 22.92 -7.82 -6.39
C LYS A 657 22.40 -6.75 -5.44
N TYR A 658 21.23 -6.94 -4.88
CA TYR A 658 20.62 -6.00 -3.97
C TYR A 658 19.92 -6.69 -2.82
N SER A 659 19.65 -5.93 -1.75
CA SER A 659 18.94 -6.38 -0.57
C SER A 659 17.61 -5.65 -0.48
N LEU A 660 16.53 -6.40 -0.32
CA LEU A 660 15.18 -5.87 -0.22
C LEU A 660 14.59 -6.24 1.13
N GLY A 661 13.99 -5.26 1.83
CA GLY A 661 13.42 -5.52 3.14
C GLY A 661 14.49 -5.81 4.20
N ASN A 662 15.51 -4.95 4.29
CA ASN A 662 16.59 -5.10 5.26
C ASN A 662 16.11 -5.18 6.70
N ASP A 663 16.78 -5.98 7.54
CA ASP A 663 16.52 -6.01 8.96
C ASP A 663 17.23 -4.82 9.64
N LEU A 664 16.44 -3.93 10.23
CA LEU A 664 16.92 -2.69 10.82
C LEU A 664 17.41 -2.94 12.26
N ASN A 665 18.50 -2.30 12.65
CA ASN A 665 19.13 -2.45 13.98
C ASN A 665 19.44 -3.91 14.37
N ALA A 666 19.65 -4.79 13.39
CA ALA A 666 19.74 -6.23 13.61
C ALA A 666 20.97 -6.64 14.44
N VAL A 667 20.75 -7.49 15.42
CA VAL A 667 21.81 -8.10 16.25
C VAL A 667 22.70 -9.01 15.39
N GLY A 668 24.00 -9.04 15.67
CA GLY A 668 24.97 -9.86 14.94
C GLY A 668 25.21 -9.39 13.51
N ASN A 669 24.89 -8.13 13.20
CA ASN A 669 25.09 -7.50 11.89
C ASN A 669 24.36 -8.23 10.72
N ARG A 670 23.24 -8.89 11.00
CA ARG A 670 22.44 -9.63 10.02
C ARG A 670 21.39 -8.75 9.37
N TYR A 671 21.83 -7.70 8.68
CA TYR A 671 20.97 -6.69 8.10
C TYR A 671 20.38 -7.05 6.73
N TYR A 672 21.04 -7.96 5.98
CA TYR A 672 20.81 -8.10 4.54
C TYR A 672 19.86 -9.24 4.22
N ASN A 673 18.85 -8.96 3.41
CA ASN A 673 17.94 -9.92 2.81
C ASN A 673 18.15 -9.91 1.29
N PRO A 674 19.00 -10.80 0.72
CA PRO A 674 19.25 -10.86 -0.71
C PRO A 674 17.98 -11.07 -1.50
N ALA A 675 17.73 -10.19 -2.48
CA ALA A 675 16.63 -10.30 -3.41
C ALA A 675 16.98 -11.12 -4.65
N PRO A 676 15.98 -11.57 -5.43
CA PRO A 676 16.21 -12.36 -6.64
C PRO A 676 17.13 -11.64 -7.64
N LEU A 677 18.09 -12.39 -8.19
CA LEU A 677 18.85 -11.99 -9.37
C LEU A 677 17.91 -11.97 -10.59
N ARG A 678 18.47 -11.83 -11.80
CA ARG A 678 17.67 -11.88 -13.03
C ARG A 678 16.74 -13.09 -13.03
N ASN A 679 15.47 -12.82 -13.26
CA ASN A 679 14.41 -13.82 -13.24
C ASN A 679 13.43 -13.57 -14.39
N TYR A 680 12.70 -14.60 -14.79
CA TYR A 680 11.84 -14.59 -15.95
C TYR A 680 10.45 -15.10 -15.58
N TYR A 681 9.45 -14.59 -16.26
CA TYR A 681 8.08 -15.08 -16.15
C TYR A 681 7.35 -15.04 -17.49
N ILE A 682 6.38 -15.90 -17.64
CA ILE A 682 5.49 -15.98 -18.79
C ILE A 682 4.07 -16.22 -18.30
N GLY A 683 3.10 -15.65 -18.97
CA GLY A 683 1.71 -15.85 -18.60
C GLY A 683 0.74 -15.54 -19.71
N PHE A 684 -0.53 -15.85 -19.43
CA PHE A 684 -1.63 -15.44 -20.29
C PHE A 684 -2.83 -14.98 -19.47
N ASN A 685 -3.63 -14.09 -20.03
CA ASN A 685 -4.93 -13.67 -19.52
C ASN A 685 -5.98 -13.85 -20.63
N ALA A 686 -7.08 -14.52 -20.32
CA ALA A 686 -8.21 -14.70 -21.23
C ALA A 686 -9.46 -14.08 -20.63
N GLY A 687 -10.23 -13.34 -21.43
CA GLY A 687 -11.50 -12.72 -21.03
C GLY A 687 -12.59 -13.03 -22.07
N PHE A 688 -13.80 -13.33 -21.60
CA PHE A 688 -14.95 -13.70 -22.42
C PHE A 688 -16.20 -12.91 -22.08
#